data_5b685a3cc8194a570e8fa16895e9f33b
#
_entry.id   5b685a3cc8194a570e8fa16895e9f33b
#
_cell.length_a   1.000
_cell.length_b   1.000
_cell.length_c   1.000
_cell.angle_alpha   90.00
_cell.angle_beta   90.00
_cell.angle_gamma   90.00
#
_symmetry.space_group_name_H-M   'P 1'
#
loop_
_entity.id
_entity.type
_entity.pdbx_description
1 polymer ?
#
loop_
_entity_poly.entity_id
_entity_poly.type
_entity_poly.pdbx_seq_one_letter_code
_entity_poly.pdbx_strand_id
1 'polypeptide(L)'
;MNREEINNKLEFMQELANRFPTKDDAVTEIINLNAILALPRGPEHFMSDLHGQADAFTHILNNSAGGIKFRIWQLFNGTLTQKEQDELATLIYYPKEKMQIILTEVPDKEKWYYDNLLRIIEVTKKFSSRYTRSKVRKVYQDDNLSYIIDELLNNKIEEENKDKYYKEILNTIIELGYSEKLIILLSSIIKKLSVDVLHVVGDIYDRGPEPHKIMDSLEEYHSVDIQWGNHDILWMGAAIGSNICVSGVITNSVRHNNLDILEDIYGINLRPLANFAEETYKDAMVWKPRHTKDEDYLTNLNVRQSAKIHKAISVIMYKLEGIFAEKHPEYKMTHRRLLDKIDYENNEITIDGNTYHLEDTDFPTIDKNDPYKLTKEEEKIISDLVRSFLNSESLQRHMNILIEKGSMYKIVNNNLMYHALVPLNEDGTLKEVTINNVTTSGKKLFDYIDLLVRKMFYCRIQNQEELDLMWYLWCGPDSPFFGKDKMTTLERVLIKDKKSHKEKRNYYYQYQENKEVMENIMKDFGITNLNNAHIINGHIPVERINGEVPLKADGKVIVIDGGFSKAYQKTTGIAGYTLVSGSTGMRIIAHEPFTSLESAILNNEDIHSFIDIETNPKCRITIADTDKGKELKSQINNLKMLIECYKLGLIHENKEYKYVKVYKKTKR
;
A
#
# COMPACT_ATOMS: atom_id res chain seq x y z
N MET A 1 -32.59 30.04 -8.76
CA MET A 1 -31.94 29.93 -7.42
C MET A 1 -32.74 30.76 -6.44
N ASN A 2 -33.05 30.22 -5.25
CA ASN A 2 -33.90 30.87 -4.27
C ASN A 2 -33.04 31.89 -3.45
N ARG A 3 -33.56 33.09 -3.22
CA ARG A 3 -32.87 34.18 -2.50
C ARG A 3 -32.54 33.79 -1.05
N GLU A 4 -33.32 32.89 -0.47
CA GLU A 4 -33.11 32.33 0.85
C GLU A 4 -31.88 31.42 0.92
N GLU A 5 -31.65 30.63 -0.13
CA GLU A 5 -30.46 29.77 -0.27
C GLU A 5 -29.16 30.57 -0.38
N ILE A 6 -29.22 31.72 -1.07
CA ILE A 6 -28.09 32.66 -1.17
C ILE A 6 -27.79 33.29 0.18
N ASN A 7 -28.81 33.73 0.92
CA ASN A 7 -28.63 34.36 2.23
C ASN A 7 -28.03 33.39 3.27
N ASN A 8 -28.41 32.11 3.23
CA ASN A 8 -27.88 31.09 4.14
C ASN A 8 -26.41 30.75 3.88
N LYS A 9 -25.87 31.11 2.71
CA LYS A 9 -24.47 30.85 2.32
C LYS A 9 -23.67 32.15 2.13
N LEU A 10 -24.18 33.29 2.53
CA LEU A 10 -23.57 34.59 2.18
C LEU A 10 -22.14 34.73 2.74
N GLU A 11 -21.88 34.29 3.98
CA GLU A 11 -20.54 34.30 4.57
C GLU A 11 -19.55 33.45 3.73
N PHE A 12 -19.96 32.25 3.34
CA PHE A 12 -19.14 31.39 2.48
C PHE A 12 -18.91 32.05 1.09
N MET A 13 -19.92 32.74 0.54
CA MET A 13 -19.75 33.47 -0.73
C MET A 13 -18.79 34.66 -0.57
N GLN A 14 -18.75 35.33 0.58
CA GLN A 14 -17.78 36.39 0.88
C GLN A 14 -16.34 35.84 0.92
N GLU A 15 -16.13 34.69 1.56
CA GLU A 15 -14.81 34.03 1.54
C GLU A 15 -14.42 33.60 0.12
N LEU A 16 -15.37 33.06 -0.65
CA LEU A 16 -15.12 32.64 -2.03
C LEU A 16 -14.78 33.85 -2.93
N ALA A 17 -15.37 35.03 -2.67
CA ALA A 17 -15.06 36.28 -3.36
C ALA A 17 -13.60 36.71 -3.16
N ASN A 18 -12.96 36.40 -2.06
CA ASN A 18 -11.52 36.66 -1.84
C ASN A 18 -10.64 35.91 -2.85
N ARG A 19 -11.08 34.71 -3.30
CA ARG A 19 -10.35 33.89 -4.28
C ARG A 19 -10.71 34.27 -5.72
N PHE A 20 -11.94 34.68 -5.95
CA PHE A 20 -12.49 35.08 -7.26
C PHE A 20 -13.09 36.48 -7.16
N PRO A 21 -12.26 37.53 -7.07
CA PRO A 21 -12.68 38.86 -6.67
C PRO A 21 -13.57 39.57 -7.71
N THR A 22 -13.65 39.07 -8.94
CA THR A 22 -14.49 39.58 -10.00
C THR A 22 -15.37 38.50 -10.62
N LYS A 23 -16.48 38.93 -11.22
CA LYS A 23 -17.34 38.06 -12.02
C LYS A 23 -16.55 37.33 -13.12
N ASP A 24 -15.61 38.00 -13.78
CA ASP A 24 -14.79 37.44 -14.86
C ASP A 24 -13.85 36.31 -14.34
N ASP A 25 -13.29 36.47 -13.14
CA ASP A 25 -12.47 35.42 -12.50
C ASP A 25 -13.32 34.19 -12.24
N ALA A 26 -14.52 34.33 -11.67
CA ALA A 26 -15.44 33.23 -11.44
C ALA A 26 -15.92 32.56 -12.74
N VAL A 27 -16.22 33.33 -13.79
CA VAL A 27 -16.61 32.80 -15.10
C VAL A 27 -15.46 32.01 -15.73
N THR A 28 -14.24 32.53 -15.67
CA THR A 28 -13.04 31.88 -16.21
C THR A 28 -12.82 30.51 -15.51
N GLU A 29 -12.97 30.47 -14.19
CA GLU A 29 -12.82 29.23 -13.46
C GLU A 29 -13.95 28.24 -13.77
N ILE A 30 -15.21 28.68 -13.92
CA ILE A 30 -16.31 27.80 -14.34
C ILE A 30 -16.02 27.16 -15.71
N ILE A 31 -15.49 27.93 -16.67
CA ILE A 31 -15.11 27.42 -18.00
C ILE A 31 -14.02 26.36 -17.84
N ASN A 32 -12.98 26.64 -17.04
CA ASN A 32 -11.89 25.72 -16.76
C ASN A 32 -12.41 24.42 -16.14
N LEU A 33 -13.22 24.50 -15.07
CA LEU A 33 -13.76 23.34 -14.38
C LEU A 33 -14.67 22.49 -15.28
N ASN A 34 -15.53 23.11 -16.10
CA ASN A 34 -16.35 22.37 -17.06
C ASN A 34 -15.49 21.64 -18.12
N ALA A 35 -14.40 22.26 -18.59
CA ALA A 35 -13.48 21.62 -19.51
C ALA A 35 -12.77 20.41 -18.84
N ILE A 36 -12.37 20.55 -17.57
CA ILE A 36 -11.77 19.46 -16.79
C ILE A 36 -12.74 18.28 -16.65
N LEU A 37 -14.02 18.52 -16.40
CA LEU A 37 -15.04 17.46 -16.29
C LEU A 37 -15.12 16.56 -17.53
N ALA A 38 -14.83 17.10 -18.72
CA ALA A 38 -14.85 16.37 -19.98
C ALA A 38 -13.59 15.53 -20.25
N LEU A 39 -12.51 15.71 -19.44
CA LEU A 39 -11.29 14.92 -19.60
C LEU A 39 -11.52 13.46 -19.18
N PRO A 40 -10.75 12.52 -19.75
CA PRO A 40 -10.77 11.13 -19.33
C PRO A 40 -10.36 11.01 -17.85
N ARG A 41 -10.98 10.08 -17.11
CA ARG A 41 -10.53 9.66 -15.78
C ARG A 41 -9.07 9.17 -15.85
N GLY A 42 -8.23 9.63 -14.94
CA GLY A 42 -6.86 9.16 -14.80
C GLY A 42 -6.79 7.71 -14.29
N PRO A 43 -5.68 7.00 -14.50
CA PRO A 43 -5.50 5.64 -14.02
C PRO A 43 -5.30 5.60 -12.51
N GLU A 44 -5.99 4.71 -11.83
CA GLU A 44 -5.79 4.35 -10.43
C GLU A 44 -5.28 2.92 -10.38
N HIS A 45 -4.24 2.66 -9.61
CA HIS A 45 -3.66 1.33 -9.40
C HIS A 45 -3.94 0.85 -7.98
N PHE A 46 -4.29 -0.43 -7.86
CA PHE A 46 -4.57 -1.09 -6.58
C PHE A 46 -3.66 -2.30 -6.45
N MET A 47 -2.98 -2.40 -5.33
CA MET A 47 -2.09 -3.50 -4.96
C MET A 47 -2.33 -3.89 -3.51
N SER A 48 -2.07 -5.13 -3.13
CA SER A 48 -2.18 -5.60 -1.74
C SER A 48 -1.11 -6.62 -1.42
N ASP A 49 -0.93 -6.91 -0.14
CA ASP A 49 -0.12 -8.02 0.38
C ASP A 49 1.32 -8.00 -0.16
N LEU A 50 1.94 -6.81 -0.14
CA LEU A 50 3.28 -6.57 -0.70
C LEU A 50 4.38 -7.31 0.07
N HIS A 51 4.18 -7.49 1.38
CA HIS A 51 5.02 -8.30 2.24
C HIS A 51 6.52 -8.13 2.02
N GLY A 52 7.01 -6.89 2.00
CA GLY A 52 8.43 -6.58 1.89
C GLY A 52 9.09 -6.99 0.57
N GLN A 53 8.34 -7.28 -0.49
CA GLN A 53 8.90 -7.61 -1.82
C GLN A 53 9.17 -6.33 -2.62
N ALA A 54 10.18 -5.56 -2.19
CA ALA A 54 10.46 -4.22 -2.72
C ALA A 54 10.86 -4.22 -4.19
N ASP A 55 11.65 -5.17 -4.64
CA ASP A 55 12.12 -5.24 -6.04
C ASP A 55 10.95 -5.37 -7.02
N ALA A 56 10.06 -6.34 -6.79
CA ALA A 56 8.88 -6.55 -7.63
C ALA A 56 7.94 -5.34 -7.57
N PHE A 57 7.68 -4.81 -6.38
CA PHE A 57 6.86 -3.63 -6.17
C PHE A 57 7.41 -2.41 -6.93
N THR A 58 8.70 -2.11 -6.75
CA THR A 58 9.38 -0.98 -7.41
C THR A 58 9.33 -1.11 -8.93
N HIS A 59 9.56 -2.32 -9.45
CA HIS A 59 9.50 -2.57 -10.88
C HIS A 59 8.08 -2.34 -11.44
N ILE A 60 7.05 -2.85 -10.78
CA ILE A 60 5.64 -2.67 -11.20
C ILE A 60 5.23 -1.20 -11.13
N LEU A 61 5.69 -0.44 -10.14
CA LEU A 61 5.46 1.01 -10.10
C LEU A 61 6.15 1.72 -11.27
N ASN A 62 7.41 1.39 -11.53
CA ASN A 62 8.22 2.04 -12.58
C ASN A 62 7.71 1.72 -13.99
N ASN A 63 7.20 0.51 -14.24
CA ASN A 63 6.63 0.13 -15.53
C ASN A 63 5.12 0.43 -15.65
N SER A 64 4.49 0.92 -14.55
CA SER A 64 3.04 1.18 -14.47
C SER A 64 2.21 -0.05 -14.83
N ALA A 65 2.54 -1.21 -14.22
CA ALA A 65 1.93 -2.51 -14.50
C ALA A 65 1.87 -2.81 -16.02
N GLY A 66 2.99 -2.58 -16.73
CA GLY A 66 3.12 -2.76 -18.17
C GLY A 66 2.55 -1.60 -19.03
N GLY A 67 1.95 -0.58 -18.41
CA GLY A 67 1.30 0.52 -19.12
C GLY A 67 2.24 1.38 -19.94
N ILE A 68 3.48 1.59 -19.49
CA ILE A 68 4.48 2.39 -20.22
C ILE A 68 4.95 1.63 -21.46
N LYS A 69 5.29 0.34 -21.34
CA LYS A 69 5.69 -0.51 -22.46
C LYS A 69 4.60 -0.58 -23.54
N PHE A 70 3.34 -0.72 -23.13
CA PHE A 70 2.22 -0.70 -24.07
C PHE A 70 2.11 0.64 -24.83
N ARG A 71 2.39 1.79 -24.20
CA ARG A 71 2.40 3.08 -24.88
C ARG A 71 3.58 3.27 -25.81
N ILE A 72 4.75 2.75 -25.46
CA ILE A 72 5.93 2.71 -26.34
C ILE A 72 5.59 1.90 -27.61
N TRP A 73 5.01 0.70 -27.42
CA TRP A 73 4.54 -0.11 -28.54
C TRP A 73 3.55 0.64 -29.45
N GLN A 74 2.55 1.32 -28.87
CA GLN A 74 1.57 2.09 -29.64
C GLN A 74 2.18 3.21 -30.47
N LEU A 75 3.27 3.85 -30.00
CA LEU A 75 3.93 4.95 -30.68
C LEU A 75 4.92 4.48 -31.74
N PHE A 76 5.61 3.38 -31.47
CA PHE A 76 6.79 3.00 -32.25
C PHE A 76 6.68 1.62 -32.91
N ASN A 77 5.50 0.98 -32.87
CA ASN A 77 5.27 -0.27 -33.61
C ASN A 77 5.47 -0.04 -35.11
N GLY A 78 6.41 -0.79 -35.73
CA GLY A 78 6.79 -0.64 -37.12
C GLY A 78 7.93 0.34 -37.39
N THR A 79 8.39 1.11 -36.37
CA THR A 79 9.55 2.03 -36.49
C THR A 79 10.74 1.61 -35.64
N LEU A 80 10.49 1.00 -34.47
CA LEU A 80 11.52 0.44 -33.59
C LEU A 80 11.37 -1.07 -33.51
N THR A 81 12.51 -1.77 -33.46
CA THR A 81 12.54 -3.20 -33.17
C THR A 81 12.09 -3.47 -31.74
N GLN A 82 11.66 -4.70 -31.43
CA GLN A 82 11.28 -5.09 -30.07
C GLN A 82 12.40 -4.79 -29.05
N LYS A 83 13.65 -5.10 -29.41
CA LYS A 83 14.82 -4.83 -28.56
C LYS A 83 15.00 -3.36 -28.25
N GLU A 84 14.82 -2.46 -29.23
CA GLU A 84 14.89 -1.01 -29.00
C GLU A 84 13.72 -0.50 -28.15
N GLN A 85 12.54 -1.08 -28.31
CA GLN A 85 11.38 -0.75 -27.46
C GLN A 85 11.60 -1.18 -26.00
N ASP A 86 12.16 -2.38 -25.78
CA ASP A 86 12.48 -2.90 -24.45
C ASP A 86 13.59 -2.06 -23.79
N GLU A 87 14.62 -1.67 -24.55
CA GLU A 87 15.69 -0.78 -24.07
C GLU A 87 15.14 0.61 -23.69
N LEU A 88 14.29 1.20 -24.54
CA LEU A 88 13.64 2.48 -24.26
C LEU A 88 12.74 2.39 -23.00
N ALA A 89 12.02 1.28 -22.83
CA ALA A 89 11.21 1.04 -21.65
C ALA A 89 12.07 1.00 -20.39
N THR A 90 13.16 0.20 -20.41
CA THR A 90 14.09 0.10 -19.27
C THR A 90 14.78 1.43 -18.99
N LEU A 91 15.11 2.22 -20.00
CA LEU A 91 15.67 3.57 -19.83
C LEU A 91 14.68 4.50 -19.11
N ILE A 92 13.37 4.41 -19.39
CA ILE A 92 12.35 5.18 -18.70
C ILE A 92 12.14 4.67 -17.27
N TYR A 93 12.19 3.36 -17.03
CA TYR A 93 12.01 2.78 -15.69
C TYR A 93 13.17 3.13 -14.76
N TYR A 94 14.42 3.00 -15.25
CA TYR A 94 15.66 3.13 -14.49
C TYR A 94 16.67 4.01 -15.23
N PRO A 95 16.37 5.31 -15.40
CA PRO A 95 17.17 6.18 -16.28
C PRO A 95 18.62 6.30 -15.83
N LYS A 96 18.89 6.43 -14.53
CA LYS A 96 20.26 6.60 -14.02
C LYS A 96 21.11 5.35 -14.25
N GLU A 97 20.60 4.21 -13.79
CA GLU A 97 21.28 2.92 -13.82
C GLU A 97 21.49 2.46 -15.26
N LYS A 98 20.47 2.60 -16.10
CA LYS A 98 20.54 2.18 -17.50
C LYS A 98 21.50 3.02 -18.32
N MET A 99 21.54 4.34 -18.13
CA MET A 99 22.52 5.22 -18.79
C MET A 99 23.95 4.88 -18.40
N GLN A 100 24.22 4.57 -17.12
CA GLN A 100 25.55 4.15 -16.67
C GLN A 100 26.07 2.93 -17.45
N ILE A 101 25.21 2.01 -17.81
CA ILE A 101 25.59 0.81 -18.59
C ILE A 101 25.75 1.17 -20.06
N ILE A 102 24.74 1.72 -20.70
CA ILE A 102 24.71 1.95 -22.15
C ILE A 102 25.82 2.90 -22.60
N LEU A 103 26.09 3.96 -21.85
CA LEU A 103 27.08 4.98 -22.22
C LEU A 103 28.54 4.46 -22.19
N THR A 104 28.78 3.27 -21.67
CA THR A 104 30.08 2.60 -21.78
C THR A 104 30.26 1.88 -23.12
N GLU A 105 29.18 1.51 -23.78
CA GLU A 105 29.16 0.68 -24.96
C GLU A 105 28.87 1.46 -26.25
N VAL A 106 28.17 2.59 -26.15
CA VAL A 106 27.74 3.41 -27.31
C VAL A 106 28.93 4.20 -27.89
N PRO A 107 29.26 4.05 -29.18
CA PRO A 107 30.37 4.78 -29.78
C PRO A 107 30.10 6.27 -30.04
N ASP A 108 28.86 6.63 -30.36
CA ASP A 108 28.40 8.01 -30.57
C ASP A 108 27.37 8.41 -29.55
N LYS A 109 27.83 9.02 -28.46
CA LYS A 109 26.98 9.41 -27.33
C LYS A 109 26.04 10.57 -27.69
N GLU A 110 26.47 11.51 -28.52
CA GLU A 110 25.64 12.67 -28.89
C GLU A 110 24.44 12.22 -29.71
N LYS A 111 24.65 11.37 -30.68
CA LYS A 111 23.59 10.78 -31.49
C LYS A 111 22.65 9.93 -30.64
N TRP A 112 23.19 9.12 -29.72
CA TRP A 112 22.38 8.32 -28.81
C TRP A 112 21.47 9.18 -27.92
N TYR A 113 22.00 10.28 -27.35
CA TYR A 113 21.20 11.21 -26.56
C TYR A 113 20.11 11.86 -27.42
N TYR A 114 20.45 12.31 -28.62
CA TYR A 114 19.50 12.96 -29.51
C TYR A 114 18.32 12.04 -29.85
N ASP A 115 18.60 10.82 -30.29
CA ASP A 115 17.58 9.84 -30.67
C ASP A 115 16.68 9.46 -29.49
N ASN A 116 17.26 9.19 -28.31
CA ASN A 116 16.50 8.82 -27.14
C ASN A 116 15.72 9.98 -26.50
N LEU A 117 16.25 11.19 -26.51
CA LEU A 117 15.48 12.38 -26.08
C LEU A 117 14.24 12.57 -26.95
N LEU A 118 14.34 12.47 -28.27
CA LEU A 118 13.18 12.54 -29.17
C LEU A 118 12.12 11.50 -28.81
N ARG A 119 12.54 10.23 -28.63
CA ARG A 119 11.65 9.12 -28.29
C ARG A 119 10.94 9.37 -26.94
N ILE A 120 11.69 9.73 -25.91
CA ILE A 120 11.15 9.98 -24.56
C ILE A 120 10.21 11.19 -24.56
N ILE A 121 10.51 12.25 -25.30
CA ILE A 121 9.61 13.41 -25.45
C ILE A 121 8.28 12.99 -26.06
N GLU A 122 8.27 12.17 -27.11
CA GLU A 122 7.03 11.66 -27.72
C GLU A 122 6.22 10.78 -26.74
N VAL A 123 6.88 9.93 -25.97
CA VAL A 123 6.23 9.17 -24.90
C VAL A 123 5.64 10.12 -23.86
N THR A 124 6.39 11.16 -23.44
CA THR A 124 5.93 12.15 -22.46
C THR A 124 4.71 12.92 -22.97
N LYS A 125 4.71 13.37 -24.25
CA LYS A 125 3.55 14.01 -24.91
C LYS A 125 2.33 13.09 -24.86
N LYS A 126 2.50 11.81 -25.14
CA LYS A 126 1.41 10.82 -25.11
C LYS A 126 0.76 10.71 -23.76
N PHE A 127 1.56 10.62 -22.67
CA PHE A 127 1.03 10.60 -21.30
C PHE A 127 0.41 11.93 -20.89
N SER A 128 1.02 13.06 -21.26
CA SER A 128 0.55 14.42 -20.98
C SER A 128 -0.80 14.75 -21.62
N SER A 129 -1.10 14.15 -22.78
CA SER A 129 -2.31 14.45 -23.58
C SER A 129 -3.64 14.17 -22.85
N ARG A 130 -3.63 13.44 -21.73
CA ARG A 130 -4.82 13.17 -20.92
C ARG A 130 -5.17 14.26 -19.94
N TYR A 131 -4.25 15.17 -19.68
CA TYR A 131 -4.30 16.10 -18.58
C TYR A 131 -4.31 17.54 -19.06
N THR A 132 -4.73 18.46 -18.18
CA THR A 132 -4.56 19.89 -18.43
C THR A 132 -3.07 20.25 -18.41
N ARG A 133 -2.68 21.25 -19.18
CA ARG A 133 -1.30 21.80 -19.15
C ARG A 133 -0.89 22.20 -17.73
N SER A 134 -1.81 22.79 -16.97
CA SER A 134 -1.55 23.15 -15.57
C SER A 134 -1.21 21.97 -14.69
N LYS A 135 -1.91 20.81 -14.83
CA LYS A 135 -1.61 19.60 -14.09
C LYS A 135 -0.25 19.02 -14.48
N VAL A 136 0.04 18.95 -15.77
CA VAL A 136 1.32 18.46 -16.28
C VAL A 136 2.48 19.33 -15.77
N ARG A 137 2.32 20.67 -15.87
CA ARG A 137 3.35 21.62 -15.42
C ARG A 137 3.67 21.51 -13.91
N LYS A 138 2.68 21.24 -13.07
CA LYS A 138 2.90 21.03 -11.62
C LYS A 138 3.89 19.92 -11.31
N VAL A 139 4.06 18.93 -12.20
CA VAL A 139 4.96 17.79 -11.99
C VAL A 139 6.44 18.19 -12.04
N TYR A 140 6.77 19.27 -12.80
CA TYR A 140 8.15 19.68 -13.04
C TYR A 140 8.40 21.20 -12.84
N GLN A 141 7.41 21.95 -12.31
CA GLN A 141 7.48 23.42 -12.21
C GLN A 141 8.64 23.95 -11.37
N ASP A 142 9.13 23.13 -10.41
CA ASP A 142 10.19 23.52 -9.48
C ASP A 142 11.59 23.24 -10.03
N ASP A 143 11.70 22.63 -11.23
CA ASP A 143 12.99 22.39 -11.88
C ASP A 143 13.41 23.58 -12.76
N ASN A 144 14.71 23.86 -12.82
CA ASN A 144 15.29 24.92 -13.65
C ASN A 144 15.05 24.71 -15.15
N LEU A 145 14.80 23.46 -15.60
CA LEU A 145 14.48 23.15 -16.99
C LEU A 145 12.98 23.25 -17.31
N SER A 146 12.13 23.72 -16.36
CA SER A 146 10.67 23.75 -16.52
C SER A 146 10.20 24.49 -17.79
N TYR A 147 10.84 25.61 -18.12
CA TYR A 147 10.54 26.34 -19.36
C TYR A 147 10.88 25.53 -20.62
N ILE A 148 12.04 24.89 -20.62
CA ILE A 148 12.49 24.05 -21.75
C ILE A 148 11.55 22.84 -21.94
N ILE A 149 11.13 22.21 -20.85
CA ILE A 149 10.17 21.11 -20.89
C ILE A 149 8.82 21.59 -21.45
N ASP A 150 8.34 22.78 -21.03
CA ASP A 150 7.13 23.38 -21.60
C ASP A 150 7.23 23.55 -23.13
N GLU A 151 8.35 24.05 -23.62
CA GLU A 151 8.60 24.23 -25.07
C GLU A 151 8.63 22.87 -25.80
N LEU A 152 9.34 21.87 -25.23
CA LEU A 152 9.47 20.55 -25.84
C LEU A 152 8.14 19.79 -25.89
N LEU A 153 7.29 19.93 -24.87
CA LEU A 153 6.02 19.19 -24.80
C LEU A 153 4.87 19.85 -25.57
N ASN A 154 4.88 21.19 -25.75
CA ASN A 154 3.75 21.90 -26.33
C ASN A 154 3.95 22.29 -27.80
N ASN A 155 5.14 22.15 -28.36
CA ASN A 155 5.39 22.41 -29.76
C ASN A 155 5.11 21.20 -30.64
N LYS A 156 4.49 21.42 -31.81
CA LYS A 156 4.34 20.41 -32.85
C LYS A 156 5.56 20.50 -33.79
N ILE A 157 6.24 19.37 -33.97
CA ILE A 157 7.41 19.26 -34.85
C ILE A 157 7.05 19.53 -36.33
N GLU A 158 5.77 19.38 -36.69
CA GLU A 158 5.26 19.55 -38.07
C GLU A 158 5.15 21.00 -38.51
N GLU A 159 5.40 21.99 -37.64
CA GLU A 159 5.45 23.41 -38.04
C GLU A 159 6.85 23.77 -38.58
N GLU A 160 7.01 23.89 -39.88
CA GLU A 160 8.26 24.18 -40.62
C GLU A 160 9.15 25.24 -39.95
N ASN A 161 8.54 26.27 -39.38
CA ASN A 161 9.26 27.40 -38.76
C ASN A 161 9.81 27.07 -37.35
N LYS A 162 9.34 25.99 -36.69
CA LYS A 162 9.77 25.61 -35.34
C LYS A 162 10.68 24.39 -35.29
N ASP A 163 10.80 23.65 -36.38
CA ASP A 163 11.67 22.48 -36.44
C ASP A 163 13.13 22.81 -36.11
N LYS A 164 13.66 23.88 -36.71
CA LYS A 164 15.01 24.36 -36.43
C LYS A 164 15.18 24.79 -34.98
N TYR A 165 14.21 25.53 -34.43
CA TYR A 165 14.22 25.96 -33.01
C TYR A 165 14.23 24.76 -32.05
N TYR A 166 13.44 23.74 -32.33
CA TYR A 166 13.36 22.54 -31.54
C TYR A 166 14.68 21.74 -31.56
N LYS A 167 15.28 21.59 -32.74
CA LYS A 167 16.58 20.94 -32.92
C LYS A 167 17.69 21.68 -32.18
N GLU A 168 17.69 23.02 -32.23
CA GLU A 168 18.67 23.84 -31.52
C GLU A 168 18.57 23.68 -29.99
N ILE A 169 17.36 23.56 -29.44
CA ILE A 169 17.18 23.28 -28.02
C ILE A 169 17.88 21.96 -27.67
N LEU A 170 17.59 20.88 -28.41
CA LEU A 170 18.18 19.56 -28.14
C LEU A 170 19.70 19.54 -28.31
N ASN A 171 20.21 20.12 -29.39
CA ASN A 171 21.64 20.21 -29.65
C ASN A 171 22.37 20.97 -28.51
N THR A 172 21.81 22.09 -28.08
CA THR A 172 22.37 22.86 -26.97
C THR A 172 22.35 22.12 -25.66
N ILE A 173 21.30 21.34 -25.37
CA ILE A 173 21.22 20.50 -24.17
C ILE A 173 22.32 19.43 -24.20
N ILE A 174 22.56 18.81 -25.36
CA ILE A 174 23.60 17.80 -25.55
C ILE A 174 24.99 18.42 -25.40
N GLU A 175 25.25 19.53 -26.09
CA GLU A 175 26.52 20.27 -26.02
C GLU A 175 26.88 20.69 -24.58
N LEU A 176 25.88 21.16 -23.81
CA LEU A 176 26.07 21.58 -22.43
C LEU A 176 26.12 20.41 -21.41
N GLY A 177 25.94 19.16 -21.84
CA GLY A 177 25.97 17.97 -20.96
C GLY A 177 24.76 17.82 -20.05
N TYR A 178 23.58 18.37 -20.42
CA TYR A 178 22.35 18.29 -19.63
C TYR A 178 21.40 17.16 -20.07
N SER A 179 21.83 16.30 -20.99
CA SER A 179 21.01 15.21 -21.56
C SER A 179 20.55 14.22 -20.51
N GLU A 180 21.44 13.77 -19.61
CA GLU A 180 21.11 12.82 -18.55
C GLU A 180 20.04 13.39 -17.59
N LYS A 181 20.24 14.65 -17.19
CA LYS A 181 19.26 15.32 -16.33
C LYS A 181 17.88 15.40 -17.00
N LEU A 182 17.83 15.76 -18.29
CA LEU A 182 16.55 15.85 -19.01
C LEU A 182 15.88 14.47 -19.17
N ILE A 183 16.63 13.41 -19.47
CA ILE A 183 16.11 12.02 -19.55
C ILE A 183 15.50 11.61 -18.20
N ILE A 184 16.18 11.87 -17.08
CA ILE A 184 15.69 11.57 -15.74
C ILE A 184 14.40 12.32 -15.44
N LEU A 185 14.33 13.61 -15.76
CA LEU A 185 13.15 14.44 -15.54
C LEU A 185 11.95 13.96 -16.38
N LEU A 186 12.15 13.75 -17.68
CA LEU A 186 11.09 13.25 -18.57
C LEU A 186 10.59 11.87 -18.14
N SER A 187 11.49 10.96 -17.74
CA SER A 187 11.13 9.65 -17.20
C SER A 187 10.31 9.78 -15.91
N SER A 188 10.67 10.71 -15.01
CA SER A 188 9.88 11.02 -13.81
C SER A 188 8.49 11.53 -14.14
N ILE A 189 8.37 12.43 -15.14
CA ILE A 189 7.08 12.94 -15.61
C ILE A 189 6.21 11.80 -16.16
N ILE A 190 6.76 10.94 -17.01
CA ILE A 190 6.05 9.76 -17.54
C ILE A 190 5.50 8.89 -16.40
N LYS A 191 6.35 8.52 -15.43
CA LYS A 191 5.95 7.70 -14.29
C LYS A 191 4.85 8.34 -13.46
N LYS A 192 4.97 9.63 -13.12
CA LYS A 192 3.96 10.39 -12.35
C LYS A 192 2.63 10.58 -13.10
N LEU A 193 2.66 10.69 -14.43
CA LEU A 193 1.46 10.83 -15.25
C LEU A 193 0.85 9.47 -15.68
N SER A 194 1.56 8.37 -15.48
CA SER A 194 1.06 7.03 -15.80
C SER A 194 0.07 6.50 -14.77
N VAL A 195 0.18 6.92 -13.52
CA VAL A 195 -0.69 6.54 -12.40
C VAL A 195 -1.11 7.79 -11.63
N ASP A 196 -2.41 8.06 -11.55
CA ASP A 196 -2.92 9.24 -10.82
C ASP A 196 -2.94 9.01 -9.31
N VAL A 197 -3.37 7.83 -8.88
CA VAL A 197 -3.44 7.43 -7.47
C VAL A 197 -3.03 5.96 -7.35
N LEU A 198 -2.24 5.67 -6.35
CA LEU A 198 -1.92 4.33 -5.91
C LEU A 198 -2.73 4.01 -4.65
N HIS A 199 -3.42 2.88 -4.64
CA HIS A 199 -4.11 2.33 -3.48
C HIS A 199 -3.38 1.06 -3.02
N VAL A 200 -2.89 1.04 -1.77
CA VAL A 200 -2.26 -0.13 -1.18
C VAL A 200 -3.21 -0.73 -0.15
N VAL A 201 -3.73 -1.91 -0.43
CA VAL A 201 -4.77 -2.55 0.38
C VAL A 201 -4.14 -3.52 1.40
N GLY A 202 -3.20 -2.98 2.18
CA GLY A 202 -2.62 -3.60 3.37
C GLY A 202 -1.51 -4.61 3.13
N ASP A 203 -0.96 -5.06 4.26
CA ASP A 203 0.11 -6.04 4.40
C ASP A 203 1.39 -5.66 3.64
N ILE A 204 1.94 -4.50 4.03
CA ILE A 204 3.25 -4.05 3.56
C ILE A 204 4.36 -4.81 4.27
N TYR A 205 4.17 -5.05 5.57
CA TYR A 205 5.15 -5.66 6.47
C TYR A 205 5.11 -7.19 6.50
N ASP A 206 6.12 -7.75 7.13
CA ASP A 206 6.39 -9.18 7.34
C ASP A 206 6.65 -10.01 6.09
N ARG A 207 7.25 -11.18 6.30
CA ARG A 207 7.58 -12.24 5.33
C ARG A 207 8.74 -11.93 4.39
N GLY A 208 8.75 -10.79 3.71
CA GLY A 208 9.83 -10.39 2.81
C GLY A 208 10.85 -9.45 3.45
N PRO A 209 12.02 -9.27 2.81
CA PRO A 209 13.19 -8.66 3.46
C PRO A 209 13.19 -7.12 3.48
N GLU A 210 12.36 -6.43 2.66
CA GLU A 210 12.58 -5.01 2.42
C GLU A 210 11.32 -4.13 2.54
N PRO A 211 10.50 -4.26 3.61
CA PRO A 211 9.33 -3.40 3.79
C PRO A 211 9.71 -1.92 3.92
N HIS A 212 10.88 -1.61 4.44
CA HIS A 212 11.40 -0.25 4.57
C HIS A 212 11.55 0.45 3.21
N LYS A 213 12.06 -0.23 2.18
CA LYS A 213 12.17 0.35 0.82
C LYS A 213 10.80 0.63 0.20
N ILE A 214 9.81 -0.22 0.49
CA ILE A 214 8.43 0.02 0.09
C ILE A 214 7.91 1.28 0.78
N MET A 215 8.10 1.40 2.09
CA MET A 215 7.66 2.56 2.87
C MET A 215 8.32 3.86 2.41
N ASP A 216 9.64 3.86 2.15
CA ASP A 216 10.35 5.02 1.59
C ASP A 216 9.75 5.41 0.22
N SER A 217 9.46 4.45 -0.64
CA SER A 217 8.84 4.70 -1.94
C SER A 217 7.43 5.29 -1.81
N LEU A 218 6.63 4.80 -0.84
CA LEU A 218 5.27 5.29 -0.58
C LEU A 218 5.28 6.68 0.07
N GLU A 219 6.29 7.00 0.88
CA GLU A 219 6.47 8.34 1.45
C GLU A 219 6.61 9.40 0.36
N GLU A 220 7.47 9.13 -0.61
CA GLU A 220 7.76 10.03 -1.73
C GLU A 220 6.72 9.99 -2.85
N TYR A 221 5.81 9.01 -2.84
CA TYR A 221 4.86 8.85 -3.93
C TYR A 221 3.86 10.02 -3.97
N HIS A 222 3.64 10.56 -5.17
CA HIS A 222 2.88 11.79 -5.38
C HIS A 222 1.40 11.74 -4.95
N SER A 223 0.78 10.56 -4.94
CA SER A 223 -0.61 10.35 -4.48
C SER A 223 -0.82 8.88 -4.12
N VAL A 224 -0.86 8.57 -2.83
CA VAL A 224 -1.08 7.22 -2.32
C VAL A 224 -2.01 7.25 -1.11
N ASP A 225 -2.82 6.23 -0.98
CA ASP A 225 -3.50 5.86 0.25
C ASP A 225 -3.31 4.39 0.58
N ILE A 226 -3.42 4.07 1.86
CA ILE A 226 -3.13 2.75 2.39
C ILE A 226 -4.32 2.30 3.24
N GLN A 227 -4.82 1.09 3.03
CA GLN A 227 -5.70 0.43 4.00
C GLN A 227 -4.83 -0.49 4.85
N TRP A 228 -4.89 -0.34 6.18
CA TRP A 228 -4.05 -1.13 7.07
C TRP A 228 -4.35 -2.63 6.95
N GLY A 229 -3.30 -3.45 6.83
CA GLY A 229 -3.39 -4.90 6.94
C GLY A 229 -3.13 -5.38 8.38
N ASN A 230 -3.39 -6.65 8.66
CA ASN A 230 -3.14 -7.18 10.01
C ASN A 230 -1.65 -7.17 10.37
N HIS A 231 -0.74 -7.45 9.42
CA HIS A 231 0.70 -7.35 9.67
C HIS A 231 1.14 -5.91 9.92
N ASP A 232 0.54 -4.94 9.23
CA ASP A 232 0.80 -3.51 9.48
C ASP A 232 0.35 -3.13 10.90
N ILE A 233 -0.83 -3.57 11.35
CA ILE A 233 -1.35 -3.38 12.72
C ILE A 233 -0.40 -3.96 13.77
N LEU A 234 0.18 -5.14 13.54
CA LEU A 234 1.15 -5.74 14.44
C LEU A 234 2.39 -4.83 14.62
N TRP A 235 2.95 -4.34 13.50
CA TRP A 235 4.10 -3.44 13.52
C TRP A 235 3.78 -2.07 14.14
N MET A 236 2.58 -1.53 13.86
CA MET A 236 2.09 -0.32 14.50
C MET A 236 1.97 -0.51 16.02
N GLY A 237 1.43 -1.64 16.48
CA GLY A 237 1.34 -2.00 17.90
C GLY A 237 2.72 -2.10 18.56
N ALA A 238 3.69 -2.70 17.89
CA ALA A 238 5.05 -2.77 18.39
C ALA A 238 5.72 -1.38 18.49
N ALA A 239 5.52 -0.53 17.49
CA ALA A 239 6.09 0.82 17.44
C ALA A 239 5.53 1.76 18.53
N ILE A 240 4.30 1.53 19.01
CA ILE A 240 3.72 2.28 20.15
C ILE A 240 3.99 1.63 21.51
N GLY A 241 4.74 0.50 21.54
CA GLY A 241 5.26 -0.09 22.76
C GLY A 241 4.40 -1.21 23.37
N SER A 242 3.54 -1.88 22.61
CA SER A 242 2.85 -3.09 23.06
C SER A 242 3.84 -4.24 23.21
N ASN A 243 4.02 -4.76 24.45
CA ASN A 243 4.93 -5.86 24.75
C ASN A 243 4.67 -7.10 23.87
N ILE A 244 3.41 -7.47 23.75
CA ILE A 244 3.01 -8.65 23.00
C ILE A 244 3.19 -8.45 21.49
N CYS A 245 2.92 -7.25 20.95
CA CYS A 245 3.16 -6.94 19.54
C CYS A 245 4.66 -6.93 19.21
N VAL A 246 5.52 -6.38 20.10
CA VAL A 246 6.98 -6.43 19.95
C VAL A 246 7.46 -7.88 19.87
N SER A 247 6.99 -8.75 20.77
CA SER A 247 7.35 -10.17 20.72
C SER A 247 6.84 -10.85 19.43
N GLY A 248 5.65 -10.49 18.97
CA GLY A 248 5.06 -10.98 17.72
C GLY A 248 5.87 -10.58 16.47
N VAL A 249 6.27 -9.29 16.37
CA VAL A 249 7.12 -8.80 15.27
C VAL A 249 8.45 -9.56 15.23
N ILE A 250 9.14 -9.70 16.37
CA ILE A 250 10.41 -10.42 16.43
C ILE A 250 10.24 -11.89 16.08
N THR A 251 9.19 -12.54 16.59
CA THR A 251 8.87 -13.95 16.27
C THR A 251 8.65 -14.14 14.76
N ASN A 252 7.90 -13.24 14.12
CA ASN A 252 7.68 -13.30 12.67
C ASN A 252 8.98 -13.03 11.90
N SER A 253 9.77 -12.03 12.31
CA SER A 253 11.03 -11.68 11.64
C SER A 253 12.04 -12.83 11.69
N VAL A 254 12.24 -13.46 12.86
CA VAL A 254 13.17 -14.59 12.97
C VAL A 254 12.65 -15.83 12.21
N ARG A 255 11.34 -16.09 12.24
CA ARG A 255 10.73 -17.21 11.52
C ARG A 255 10.92 -17.12 10.01
N HIS A 256 10.95 -15.90 9.47
CA HIS A 256 11.15 -15.61 8.04
C HIS A 256 12.59 -15.21 7.70
N ASN A 257 13.53 -15.39 8.65
CA ASN A 257 14.96 -15.06 8.48
C ASN A 257 15.23 -13.59 8.12
N ASN A 258 14.49 -12.66 8.71
CA ASN A 258 14.52 -11.23 8.42
C ASN A 258 14.94 -10.38 9.65
N LEU A 259 15.80 -10.89 10.52
CA LEU A 259 16.26 -10.14 11.71
C LEU A 259 17.06 -8.87 11.32
N ASP A 260 17.74 -8.90 10.17
CA ASP A 260 18.51 -7.78 9.63
C ASP A 260 17.66 -6.50 9.48
N ILE A 261 16.35 -6.66 9.18
CA ILE A 261 15.41 -5.52 9.13
C ILE A 261 15.35 -4.83 10.50
N LEU A 262 15.30 -5.60 11.58
CA LEU A 262 15.19 -5.07 12.92
C LEU A 262 16.52 -4.42 13.35
N GLU A 263 17.65 -5.10 13.14
CA GLU A 263 18.96 -4.65 13.62
C GLU A 263 19.56 -3.56 12.73
N ASP A 264 19.70 -3.80 11.42
CA ASP A 264 20.44 -2.94 10.51
C ASP A 264 19.61 -1.74 10.04
N ILE A 265 18.31 -1.92 9.84
CA ILE A 265 17.44 -0.87 9.27
C ILE A 265 16.77 -0.05 10.38
N TYR A 266 16.16 -0.74 11.35
CA TYR A 266 15.42 -0.07 12.42
C TYR A 266 16.24 0.15 13.70
N GLY A 267 17.47 -0.38 13.76
CA GLY A 267 18.37 -0.18 14.91
C GLY A 267 17.86 -0.81 16.22
N ILE A 268 17.06 -1.88 16.11
CA ILE A 268 16.51 -2.60 17.26
C ILE A 268 17.62 -3.50 17.86
N ASN A 269 17.96 -3.30 19.11
CA ASN A 269 19.02 -4.06 19.77
C ASN A 269 18.54 -5.44 20.21
N LEU A 270 18.81 -6.46 19.40
CA LEU A 270 18.48 -7.87 19.69
C LEU A 270 19.54 -8.61 20.49
N ARG A 271 20.71 -8.02 20.74
CA ARG A 271 21.83 -8.68 21.43
C ARG A 271 21.49 -9.21 22.83
N PRO A 272 20.73 -8.50 23.70
CA PRO A 272 20.32 -9.06 24.99
C PRO A 272 19.46 -10.33 24.84
N LEU A 273 18.55 -10.36 23.88
CA LEU A 273 17.72 -11.53 23.57
C LEU A 273 18.59 -12.69 23.04
N ALA A 274 19.53 -12.41 22.15
CA ALA A 274 20.42 -13.43 21.58
C ALA A 274 21.32 -14.08 22.67
N ASN A 275 21.89 -13.28 23.58
CA ASN A 275 22.68 -13.79 24.70
C ASN A 275 21.83 -14.67 25.63
N PHE A 276 20.66 -14.18 26.02
CA PHE A 276 19.71 -14.96 26.84
C PHE A 276 19.33 -16.29 26.18
N ALA A 277 19.04 -16.26 24.88
CA ALA A 277 18.70 -17.44 24.12
C ALA A 277 19.85 -18.48 24.10
N GLU A 278 21.09 -18.01 23.93
CA GLU A 278 22.27 -18.88 23.92
C GLU A 278 22.56 -19.50 25.29
N GLU A 279 22.38 -18.74 26.37
CA GLU A 279 22.62 -19.23 27.74
C GLU A 279 21.52 -20.18 28.25
N THR A 280 20.27 -19.93 27.83
CA THR A 280 19.09 -20.58 28.35
C THR A 280 18.72 -21.87 27.59
N TYR A 281 18.83 -21.84 26.23
CA TYR A 281 18.34 -22.93 25.38
C TYR A 281 19.50 -23.73 24.75
N LYS A 282 19.59 -25.03 25.04
CA LYS A 282 20.68 -25.88 24.53
C LYS A 282 20.43 -26.34 23.10
N ASP A 283 19.25 -26.88 22.82
CA ASP A 283 18.84 -27.34 21.51
C ASP A 283 17.49 -26.69 21.13
N ALA A 284 17.41 -26.17 19.92
CA ALA A 284 16.21 -25.49 19.42
C ALA A 284 15.97 -25.74 17.91
N MET A 285 16.52 -26.81 17.33
CA MET A 285 16.45 -27.02 15.88
C MET A 285 15.03 -27.21 15.34
N VAL A 286 14.04 -27.53 16.17
CA VAL A 286 12.61 -27.54 15.81
C VAL A 286 12.15 -26.13 15.42
N TRP A 287 12.77 -25.10 16.01
CA TRP A 287 12.45 -23.69 15.85
C TRP A 287 13.24 -22.99 14.72
N LYS A 288 13.95 -23.77 13.88
CA LYS A 288 14.75 -23.20 12.80
C LYS A 288 13.90 -22.29 11.89
N PRO A 289 14.47 -21.18 11.38
CA PRO A 289 13.81 -20.32 10.40
C PRO A 289 13.37 -21.10 9.16
N ARG A 290 12.36 -20.60 8.47
CA ARG A 290 11.98 -21.08 7.15
C ARG A 290 12.99 -20.57 6.12
N HIS A 291 13.52 -21.48 5.30
CA HIS A 291 14.43 -21.13 4.22
C HIS A 291 13.73 -21.19 2.87
N THR A 292 14.04 -20.24 1.99
CA THR A 292 13.88 -20.40 0.55
C THR A 292 15.19 -20.95 -0.04
N LYS A 293 15.15 -21.57 -1.21
CA LYS A 293 16.35 -22.13 -1.86
C LYS A 293 17.42 -21.07 -2.19
N ASP A 294 17.03 -19.79 -2.20
CA ASP A 294 17.91 -18.66 -2.53
C ASP A 294 18.74 -18.17 -1.32
N GLU A 295 18.55 -18.78 -0.13
CA GLU A 295 19.21 -18.40 1.12
C GLU A 295 20.30 -19.41 1.57
N ASP A 296 20.91 -20.12 0.61
CA ASP A 296 21.97 -21.11 0.88
C ASP A 296 23.26 -20.54 1.49
N TYR A 297 23.35 -19.19 1.64
CA TYR A 297 24.49 -18.52 2.31
C TYR A 297 24.48 -18.63 3.83
N LEU A 298 23.38 -19.10 4.44
CA LEU A 298 23.29 -19.26 5.88
C LEU A 298 24.13 -20.44 6.37
N THR A 299 25.05 -20.15 7.28
CA THR A 299 25.84 -21.19 7.93
C THR A 299 25.00 -21.96 8.94
N ASN A 300 25.36 -23.22 9.22
CA ASN A 300 24.71 -24.00 10.29
C ASN A 300 24.76 -23.31 11.68
N LEU A 301 25.76 -22.45 11.90
CA LEU A 301 25.89 -21.69 13.14
C LEU A 301 24.80 -20.62 13.25
N ASN A 302 24.61 -19.84 12.18
CA ASN A 302 23.58 -18.80 12.13
C ASN A 302 22.17 -19.40 12.30
N VAL A 303 21.88 -20.53 11.67
CA VAL A 303 20.61 -21.22 11.79
C VAL A 303 20.34 -21.68 13.23
N ARG A 304 21.36 -22.20 13.93
CA ARG A 304 21.23 -22.61 15.35
C ARG A 304 20.97 -21.42 16.27
N GLN A 305 21.69 -20.32 16.07
CA GLN A 305 21.49 -19.10 16.86
C GLN A 305 20.08 -18.52 16.61
N SER A 306 19.65 -18.41 15.36
CA SER A 306 18.30 -17.95 15.00
C SER A 306 17.22 -18.87 15.59
N ALA A 307 17.43 -20.20 15.60
CA ALA A 307 16.50 -21.14 16.21
C ALA A 307 16.36 -20.92 17.74
N LYS A 308 17.46 -20.65 18.45
CA LYS A 308 17.43 -20.35 19.88
C LYS A 308 16.72 -19.01 20.15
N ILE A 309 16.99 -17.97 19.35
CA ILE A 309 16.30 -16.67 19.44
C ILE A 309 14.81 -16.85 19.20
N HIS A 310 14.44 -17.62 18.15
CA HIS A 310 13.04 -17.93 17.84
C HIS A 310 12.33 -18.60 19.01
N LYS A 311 12.96 -19.63 19.61
CA LYS A 311 12.42 -20.31 20.78
C LYS A 311 12.25 -19.35 21.96
N ALA A 312 13.27 -18.57 22.29
CA ALA A 312 13.26 -17.64 23.41
C ALA A 312 12.12 -16.60 23.30
N ILE A 313 12.03 -15.91 22.15
CA ILE A 313 11.01 -14.89 21.97
C ILE A 313 9.60 -15.48 21.85
N SER A 314 9.46 -16.67 21.27
CA SER A 314 8.17 -17.36 21.19
C SER A 314 7.66 -17.78 22.58
N VAL A 315 8.53 -18.26 23.47
CA VAL A 315 8.16 -18.58 24.86
C VAL A 315 7.68 -17.32 25.58
N ILE A 316 8.40 -16.21 25.46
CA ILE A 316 7.97 -14.91 26.02
C ILE A 316 6.61 -14.52 25.44
N MET A 317 6.42 -14.62 24.12
CA MET A 317 5.16 -14.32 23.45
C MET A 317 4.01 -15.18 23.98
N TYR A 318 4.20 -16.49 24.13
CA TYR A 318 3.15 -17.40 24.65
C TYR A 318 2.76 -17.08 26.09
N LYS A 319 3.72 -16.65 26.92
CA LYS A 319 3.43 -16.17 28.28
C LYS A 319 2.57 -14.90 28.24
N LEU A 320 2.95 -13.93 27.39
CA LEU A 320 2.19 -12.69 27.20
C LEU A 320 0.79 -12.94 26.63
N GLU A 321 0.64 -13.90 25.69
CA GLU A 321 -0.67 -14.34 25.18
C GLU A 321 -1.56 -14.91 26.26
N GLY A 322 -1.00 -15.70 27.17
CA GLY A 322 -1.76 -16.25 28.31
C GLY A 322 -2.22 -15.17 29.27
N ILE A 323 -1.37 -14.20 29.57
CA ILE A 323 -1.71 -13.02 30.41
C ILE A 323 -2.78 -12.18 29.72
N PHE A 324 -2.62 -11.92 28.42
CA PHE A 324 -3.60 -11.20 27.60
C PHE A 324 -4.98 -11.89 27.63
N ALA A 325 -5.02 -13.19 27.38
CA ALA A 325 -6.27 -13.95 27.32
C ALA A 325 -7.01 -14.01 28.69
N GLU A 326 -6.27 -13.91 29.79
CA GLU A 326 -6.82 -13.84 31.15
C GLU A 326 -7.39 -12.45 31.48
N LYS A 327 -6.66 -11.39 31.08
CA LYS A 327 -7.07 -10.00 31.30
C LYS A 327 -8.26 -9.57 30.42
N HIS A 328 -8.36 -10.14 29.23
CA HIS A 328 -9.32 -9.76 28.19
C HIS A 328 -10.23 -10.90 27.75
N PRO A 329 -11.07 -11.46 28.66
CA PRO A 329 -11.99 -12.54 28.31
C PRO A 329 -13.02 -12.13 27.24
N GLU A 330 -13.32 -10.84 27.11
CA GLU A 330 -14.20 -10.25 26.10
C GLU A 330 -13.70 -10.51 24.65
N TYR A 331 -12.40 -10.64 24.45
CA TYR A 331 -11.79 -10.93 23.14
C TYR A 331 -11.81 -12.42 22.77
N LYS A 332 -12.29 -13.31 23.65
CA LYS A 332 -12.50 -14.75 23.40
C LYS A 332 -11.23 -15.48 22.92
N MET A 333 -10.06 -15.07 23.42
CA MET A 333 -8.75 -15.63 23.01
C MET A 333 -8.18 -16.67 24.00
N THR A 334 -9.01 -17.28 24.85
CA THR A 334 -8.60 -18.32 25.81
C THR A 334 -7.99 -19.56 25.17
N HIS A 335 -8.27 -19.81 23.88
CA HIS A 335 -7.62 -20.87 23.09
C HIS A 335 -6.10 -20.65 22.96
N ARG A 336 -5.58 -19.44 23.22
CA ARG A 336 -4.14 -19.11 23.23
C ARG A 336 -3.45 -19.54 24.53
N ARG A 337 -4.20 -19.92 25.56
CA ARG A 337 -3.65 -20.48 26.80
C ARG A 337 -3.33 -21.95 26.56
N LEU A 338 -2.10 -22.23 26.13
CA LEU A 338 -1.62 -23.57 25.78
C LEU A 338 -0.56 -24.07 26.73
N LEU A 339 0.21 -23.21 27.40
CA LEU A 339 1.32 -23.62 28.28
C LEU A 339 0.87 -24.41 29.50
N ASP A 340 -0.31 -24.12 30.05
CA ASP A 340 -0.93 -24.83 31.17
C ASP A 340 -1.55 -26.18 30.76
N LYS A 341 -1.60 -26.50 29.46
CA LYS A 341 -2.14 -27.77 28.91
C LYS A 341 -1.05 -28.74 28.52
N ILE A 342 0.22 -28.38 28.67
CA ILE A 342 1.35 -29.22 28.31
C ILE A 342 1.61 -30.25 29.42
N ASP A 343 1.60 -31.53 29.07
CA ASP A 343 2.15 -32.59 29.87
C ASP A 343 3.65 -32.74 29.57
N TYR A 344 4.47 -32.15 30.46
CA TYR A 344 5.92 -32.13 30.32
C TYR A 344 6.58 -33.47 30.57
N GLU A 345 5.89 -34.43 31.19
CA GLU A 345 6.43 -35.77 31.46
C GLU A 345 6.31 -36.68 30.24
N ASN A 346 5.17 -36.54 29.52
CA ASN A 346 4.89 -37.37 28.36
C ASN A 346 5.18 -36.63 27.03
N ASN A 347 5.59 -35.36 27.06
CA ASN A 347 5.75 -34.49 25.88
C ASN A 347 4.47 -34.40 25.03
N GLU A 348 3.35 -34.19 25.68
CA GLU A 348 2.05 -34.13 25.03
C GLU A 348 1.28 -32.87 25.39
N ILE A 349 0.32 -32.51 24.54
CA ILE A 349 -0.62 -31.41 24.79
C ILE A 349 -2.03 -31.81 24.35
N THR A 350 -3.03 -31.45 25.16
CA THR A 350 -4.44 -31.65 24.79
C THR A 350 -5.07 -30.37 24.28
N ILE A 351 -5.47 -30.38 23.01
CA ILE A 351 -6.13 -29.25 22.32
C ILE A 351 -7.45 -29.73 21.73
N ASP A 352 -8.55 -29.04 22.04
CA ASP A 352 -9.91 -29.35 21.55
C ASP A 352 -10.29 -30.84 21.75
N GLY A 353 -9.88 -31.43 22.89
CA GLY A 353 -10.17 -32.83 23.26
C GLY A 353 -9.30 -33.89 22.57
N ASN A 354 -8.31 -33.49 21.79
CA ASN A 354 -7.34 -34.38 21.16
C ASN A 354 -5.96 -34.18 21.77
N THR A 355 -5.25 -35.30 22.02
CA THR A 355 -3.88 -35.27 22.53
C THR A 355 -2.89 -35.40 21.39
N TYR A 356 -1.89 -34.54 21.39
CA TYR A 356 -0.85 -34.43 20.36
C TYR A 356 0.53 -34.50 21.01
N HIS A 357 1.46 -35.20 20.36
CA HIS A 357 2.86 -35.21 20.75
C HIS A 357 3.54 -33.88 20.37
N LEU A 358 4.37 -33.33 21.28
CA LEU A 358 5.18 -32.14 21.08
C LEU A 358 6.61 -32.52 20.72
N GLU A 359 7.14 -31.92 19.67
CA GLU A 359 8.52 -32.15 19.21
C GLU A 359 9.58 -31.52 20.15
N ASP A 360 9.16 -30.59 21.01
CA ASP A 360 10.03 -29.91 21.98
C ASP A 360 9.20 -29.44 23.18
N THR A 361 9.65 -29.81 24.37
CA THR A 361 9.07 -29.40 25.66
C THR A 361 10.12 -28.91 26.65
N ASP A 362 11.37 -28.73 26.20
CA ASP A 362 12.44 -28.15 27.00
C ASP A 362 12.27 -26.62 27.12
N PHE A 363 11.46 -26.19 28.09
CA PHE A 363 11.17 -24.78 28.38
C PHE A 363 11.68 -24.42 29.79
N PRO A 364 12.98 -24.19 29.98
CA PRO A 364 13.59 -24.01 31.32
C PRO A 364 13.08 -22.77 32.06
N THR A 365 12.46 -21.81 31.37
CA THR A 365 11.92 -20.58 31.97
C THR A 365 10.45 -20.69 32.36
N ILE A 366 9.79 -21.80 32.06
CA ILE A 366 8.38 -22.03 32.40
C ILE A 366 8.28 -22.66 33.79
N ASP A 367 7.62 -21.95 34.73
CA ASP A 367 7.21 -22.52 36.00
C ASP A 367 5.91 -23.32 35.79
N LYS A 368 5.95 -24.63 36.07
CA LYS A 368 4.77 -25.52 35.91
C LYS A 368 3.56 -25.10 36.77
N ASN A 369 3.80 -24.37 37.87
CA ASN A 369 2.74 -23.89 38.77
C ASN A 369 2.15 -22.56 38.33
N ASP A 370 2.93 -21.76 37.58
CA ASP A 370 2.50 -20.46 37.02
C ASP A 370 3.15 -20.26 35.62
N PRO A 371 2.65 -21.00 34.61
CA PRO A 371 3.32 -21.12 33.31
C PRO A 371 3.35 -19.83 32.49
N TYR A 372 2.54 -18.84 32.83
CA TYR A 372 2.48 -17.57 32.13
C TYR A 372 3.31 -16.47 32.78
N LYS A 373 3.86 -16.72 33.99
CA LYS A 373 4.71 -15.74 34.66
C LYS A 373 6.03 -15.55 33.92
N LEU A 374 6.35 -14.32 33.61
CA LEU A 374 7.67 -13.94 33.08
C LEU A 374 8.73 -14.05 34.19
N THR A 375 9.93 -14.52 33.84
CA THR A 375 11.09 -14.38 34.71
C THR A 375 11.55 -12.92 34.74
N LYS A 376 12.31 -12.52 35.75
CA LYS A 376 12.86 -11.17 35.86
C LYS A 376 13.74 -10.81 34.63
N GLU A 377 14.40 -11.80 34.06
CA GLU A 377 15.24 -11.63 32.88
C GLU A 377 14.39 -11.43 31.62
N GLU A 378 13.34 -12.21 31.43
CA GLU A 378 12.37 -12.05 30.35
C GLU A 378 11.65 -10.68 30.44
N GLU A 379 11.25 -10.23 31.64
CA GLU A 379 10.68 -8.89 31.86
C GLU A 379 11.64 -7.78 31.43
N LYS A 380 12.93 -7.93 31.78
CA LYS A 380 13.96 -6.99 31.39
C LYS A 380 14.17 -6.97 29.89
N ILE A 381 14.27 -8.14 29.24
CA ILE A 381 14.47 -8.27 27.81
C ILE A 381 13.33 -7.60 27.05
N ILE A 382 12.07 -7.92 27.38
CA ILE A 382 10.93 -7.32 26.67
C ILE A 382 10.85 -5.80 26.88
N SER A 383 11.17 -5.33 28.09
CA SER A 383 11.23 -3.89 28.37
C SER A 383 12.33 -3.16 27.55
N ASP A 384 13.51 -3.78 27.42
CA ASP A 384 14.61 -3.22 26.62
C ASP A 384 14.30 -3.23 25.13
N LEU A 385 13.64 -4.29 24.63
CA LEU A 385 13.15 -4.37 23.25
C LEU A 385 12.10 -3.31 22.96
N VAL A 386 11.09 -3.17 23.80
CA VAL A 386 10.05 -2.13 23.68
C VAL A 386 10.70 -0.74 23.60
N ARG A 387 11.69 -0.47 24.47
CA ARG A 387 12.41 0.80 24.43
C ARG A 387 13.13 1.01 23.09
N SER A 388 13.72 -0.05 22.50
CA SER A 388 14.35 0.04 21.18
C SER A 388 13.33 0.38 20.09
N PHE A 389 12.15 -0.26 20.09
CA PHE A 389 11.07 0.04 19.13
C PHE A 389 10.57 1.48 19.26
N LEU A 390 10.32 1.96 20.48
CA LEU A 390 9.87 3.32 20.75
C LEU A 390 10.88 4.40 20.32
N ASN A 391 12.18 4.10 20.35
CA ASN A 391 13.26 5.04 20.06
C ASN A 391 13.82 4.90 18.63
N SER A 392 13.33 3.98 17.83
CA SER A 392 13.76 3.82 16.44
C SER A 392 13.19 4.93 15.55
N GLU A 393 13.97 5.91 15.17
CA GLU A 393 13.52 7.04 14.34
C GLU A 393 12.98 6.56 12.98
N SER A 394 13.68 5.63 12.32
CA SER A 394 13.24 5.08 11.03
C SER A 394 11.90 4.36 11.13
N LEU A 395 11.70 3.54 12.20
CA LEU A 395 10.44 2.85 12.42
C LEU A 395 9.32 3.85 12.71
N GLN A 396 9.56 4.82 13.60
CA GLN A 396 8.56 5.83 13.93
C GLN A 396 8.16 6.66 12.71
N ARG A 397 9.11 7.02 11.84
CA ARG A 397 8.82 7.69 10.56
C ARG A 397 7.88 6.86 9.68
N HIS A 398 8.17 5.58 9.47
CA HIS A 398 7.34 4.70 8.64
C HIS A 398 5.94 4.49 9.24
N MET A 399 5.85 4.33 10.56
CA MET A 399 4.53 4.18 11.22
C MET A 399 3.70 5.47 11.15
N ASN A 400 4.34 6.64 11.23
CA ASN A 400 3.64 7.91 10.99
C ASN A 400 3.06 7.98 9.57
N ILE A 401 3.79 7.51 8.56
CA ILE A 401 3.26 7.42 7.18
C ILE A 401 2.03 6.51 7.11
N LEU A 402 2.06 5.35 7.78
CA LEU A 402 0.90 4.45 7.86
C LEU A 402 -0.30 5.11 8.51
N ILE A 403 -0.11 5.95 9.53
CA ILE A 403 -1.19 6.70 10.18
C ILE A 403 -1.69 7.85 9.30
N GLU A 404 -0.80 8.62 8.68
CA GLU A 404 -1.16 9.81 7.91
C GLU A 404 -1.83 9.46 6.57
N LYS A 405 -1.27 8.50 5.84
CA LYS A 405 -1.76 8.07 4.53
C LYS A 405 -2.70 6.85 4.61
N GLY A 406 -2.82 6.25 5.79
CA GLY A 406 -3.57 5.03 6.02
C GLY A 406 -4.93 5.22 6.69
N SER A 407 -5.78 4.19 6.58
CA SER A 407 -7.08 4.10 7.25
C SER A 407 -7.55 2.65 7.31
N MET A 408 -8.58 2.40 8.13
CA MET A 408 -9.23 1.10 8.23
C MET A 408 -9.89 0.68 6.90
N TYR A 409 -10.49 1.63 6.19
CA TYR A 409 -11.12 1.45 4.88
C TYR A 409 -11.14 2.77 4.11
N LYS A 410 -11.41 2.68 2.81
CA LYS A 410 -11.63 3.87 1.96
C LYS A 410 -12.69 3.59 0.89
N ILE A 411 -13.45 4.62 0.55
CA ILE A 411 -14.40 4.57 -0.57
C ILE A 411 -13.95 5.60 -1.60
N VAL A 412 -13.67 5.14 -2.81
CA VAL A 412 -13.29 5.99 -3.95
C VAL A 412 -14.01 5.52 -5.19
N ASN A 413 -14.73 6.42 -5.85
CA ASN A 413 -15.44 6.13 -7.10
C ASN A 413 -16.34 4.88 -7.01
N ASN A 414 -17.10 4.74 -5.92
CA ASN A 414 -17.92 3.58 -5.56
C ASN A 414 -17.16 2.28 -5.30
N ASN A 415 -15.83 2.30 -5.19
CA ASN A 415 -15.06 1.15 -4.76
C ASN A 415 -14.82 1.25 -3.25
N LEU A 416 -15.26 0.24 -2.51
CA LEU A 416 -15.01 0.08 -1.08
C LEU A 416 -13.74 -0.78 -0.91
N MET A 417 -12.71 -0.22 -0.30
CA MET A 417 -11.44 -0.87 -0.04
C MET A 417 -11.28 -1.12 1.44
N TYR A 418 -10.93 -2.34 1.82
CA TYR A 418 -10.44 -2.74 3.14
C TYR A 418 -9.58 -3.99 2.98
N HIS A 419 -8.68 -4.25 3.94
CA HIS A 419 -7.70 -5.32 3.76
C HIS A 419 -8.33 -6.72 3.72
N ALA A 420 -9.04 -7.15 4.78
CA ALA A 420 -9.48 -8.55 4.87
C ALA A 420 -11.00 -8.73 4.71
N LEU A 421 -11.81 -8.34 5.68
CA LEU A 421 -13.25 -8.65 5.70
C LEU A 421 -14.09 -7.72 6.56
N VAL A 422 -15.40 -7.76 6.32
CA VAL A 422 -16.43 -7.29 7.28
C VAL A 422 -16.97 -8.53 8.01
N PRO A 423 -16.91 -8.61 9.35
CA PRO A 423 -17.37 -9.78 10.10
C PRO A 423 -18.86 -10.09 9.85
N LEU A 424 -19.15 -11.34 9.54
CA LEU A 424 -20.53 -11.84 9.30
C LEU A 424 -20.90 -12.98 10.24
N ASN A 425 -22.20 -13.05 10.54
CA ASN A 425 -22.84 -14.19 11.19
C ASN A 425 -23.05 -15.34 10.19
N GLU A 426 -23.47 -16.50 10.70
CA GLU A 426 -23.74 -17.70 9.90
C GLU A 426 -24.83 -17.49 8.85
N ASP A 427 -25.79 -16.61 9.10
CA ASP A 427 -26.87 -16.24 8.18
C ASP A 427 -26.52 -15.12 7.18
N GLY A 428 -25.28 -14.65 7.15
CA GLY A 428 -24.80 -13.59 6.27
C GLY A 428 -25.11 -12.16 6.73
N THR A 429 -25.70 -11.99 7.91
CA THR A 429 -25.92 -10.66 8.49
C THR A 429 -24.63 -10.11 9.12
N LEU A 430 -24.56 -8.78 9.29
CA LEU A 430 -23.41 -8.11 9.92
C LEU A 430 -23.27 -8.58 11.37
N LYS A 431 -22.06 -9.04 11.72
CA LYS A 431 -21.75 -9.51 13.06
C LYS A 431 -21.45 -8.35 13.99
N GLU A 432 -22.09 -8.35 15.16
CA GLU A 432 -21.74 -7.43 16.25
C GLU A 432 -20.43 -7.87 16.92
N VAL A 433 -19.53 -6.93 17.09
CA VAL A 433 -18.24 -7.09 17.77
C VAL A 433 -18.13 -6.09 18.90
N THR A 434 -17.71 -6.55 20.07
CA THR A 434 -17.54 -5.72 21.25
C THR A 434 -16.06 -5.41 21.47
N ILE A 435 -15.70 -4.12 21.47
CA ILE A 435 -14.36 -3.61 21.77
C ILE A 435 -14.51 -2.53 22.83
N ASN A 436 -13.77 -2.63 23.94
CA ASN A 436 -13.82 -1.66 25.05
C ASN A 436 -15.27 -1.35 25.51
N ASN A 437 -16.10 -2.37 25.68
CA ASN A 437 -17.52 -2.27 26.05
C ASN A 437 -18.42 -1.53 25.04
N VAL A 438 -17.95 -1.28 23.84
CA VAL A 438 -18.75 -0.72 22.75
C VAL A 438 -19.03 -1.81 21.73
N THR A 439 -20.30 -2.15 21.53
CA THR A 439 -20.76 -3.17 20.58
C THR A 439 -21.24 -2.50 19.30
N THR A 440 -20.60 -2.83 18.17
CA THR A 440 -20.90 -2.26 16.85
C THR A 440 -20.69 -3.30 15.75
N SER A 441 -21.18 -2.99 14.53
CA SER A 441 -21.02 -3.85 13.35
C SER A 441 -20.79 -3.01 12.09
N GLY A 442 -20.36 -3.65 11.01
CA GLY A 442 -20.22 -3.04 9.71
C GLY A 442 -19.38 -1.77 9.70
N LYS A 443 -19.85 -0.73 9.00
CA LYS A 443 -19.15 0.57 8.92
C LYS A 443 -18.85 1.20 10.30
N LYS A 444 -19.78 1.11 11.24
CA LYS A 444 -19.58 1.70 12.58
C LYS A 444 -18.44 1.01 13.33
N LEU A 445 -18.26 -0.29 13.14
CA LEU A 445 -17.12 -1.03 13.71
C LEU A 445 -15.81 -0.51 13.11
N PHE A 446 -15.75 -0.34 11.79
CA PHE A 446 -14.57 0.17 11.10
C PHE A 446 -14.23 1.61 11.52
N ASP A 447 -15.21 2.50 11.57
CA ASP A 447 -15.03 3.87 12.05
C ASP A 447 -14.50 3.91 13.50
N TYR A 448 -15.00 3.02 14.35
CA TYR A 448 -14.59 2.94 15.76
C TYR A 448 -13.16 2.42 15.91
N ILE A 449 -12.79 1.38 15.17
CA ILE A 449 -11.42 0.85 15.17
C ILE A 449 -10.42 1.90 14.64
N ASP A 450 -10.75 2.59 13.53
CA ASP A 450 -9.91 3.66 12.97
C ASP A 450 -9.65 4.76 14.03
N LEU A 451 -10.71 5.18 14.71
CA LEU A 451 -10.61 6.16 15.80
C LEU A 451 -9.71 5.68 16.95
N LEU A 452 -9.84 4.42 17.38
CA LEU A 452 -9.06 3.87 18.49
C LEU A 452 -7.58 3.74 18.12
N VAL A 453 -7.27 3.24 16.92
CA VAL A 453 -5.88 3.11 16.43
C VAL A 453 -5.22 4.49 16.37
N ARG A 454 -5.89 5.51 15.81
CA ARG A 454 -5.36 6.88 15.76
C ARG A 454 -5.19 7.48 17.16
N LYS A 455 -6.14 7.25 18.06
CA LYS A 455 -6.06 7.72 19.46
C LYS A 455 -4.81 7.14 20.14
N MET A 456 -4.56 5.83 20.03
CA MET A 456 -3.39 5.19 20.62
C MET A 456 -2.09 5.79 20.10
N PHE A 457 -2.03 6.07 18.80
CA PHE A 457 -0.84 6.63 18.17
C PHE A 457 -0.58 8.10 18.54
N TYR A 458 -1.59 8.97 18.39
CA TYR A 458 -1.43 10.41 18.64
C TYR A 458 -1.39 10.78 20.13
N CYS A 459 -2.12 10.06 20.98
CA CYS A 459 -2.14 10.32 22.43
C CYS A 459 -0.97 9.65 23.18
N ARG A 460 -0.11 8.89 22.48
CA ARG A 460 1.04 8.17 23.05
C ARG A 460 0.68 7.42 24.32
N ILE A 461 -0.37 6.60 24.23
CA ILE A 461 -0.85 5.79 25.34
C ILE A 461 0.27 4.83 25.77
N GLN A 462 0.52 4.75 27.08
CA GLN A 462 1.56 3.88 27.66
C GLN A 462 0.95 2.72 28.50
N ASN A 463 -0.37 2.70 28.66
CA ASN A 463 -1.03 1.63 29.39
C ASN A 463 -1.08 0.37 28.52
N GLN A 464 -0.40 -0.70 28.95
CA GLN A 464 -0.33 -1.97 28.20
C GLN A 464 -1.72 -2.55 27.93
N GLU A 465 -2.67 -2.45 28.88
CA GLU A 465 -4.04 -2.96 28.67
C GLU A 465 -4.77 -2.26 27.51
N GLU A 466 -4.51 -0.97 27.29
CA GLU A 466 -5.06 -0.27 26.12
C GLU A 466 -4.31 -0.66 24.83
N LEU A 467 -3.00 -0.89 24.90
CA LEU A 467 -2.17 -1.33 23.77
C LEU A 467 -2.45 -2.79 23.37
N ASP A 468 -2.99 -3.59 24.26
CA ASP A 468 -3.39 -4.99 24.02
C ASP A 468 -4.45 -5.11 22.91
N LEU A 469 -5.23 -4.04 22.66
CA LEU A 469 -6.15 -3.98 21.51
C LEU A 469 -5.43 -4.23 20.17
N MET A 470 -4.19 -3.75 20.00
CA MET A 470 -3.44 -3.95 18.74
C MET A 470 -3.17 -5.43 18.48
N TRP A 471 -2.92 -6.21 19.53
CA TRP A 471 -2.79 -7.66 19.42
C TRP A 471 -4.10 -8.35 19.02
N TYR A 472 -5.21 -7.95 19.67
CA TYR A 472 -6.53 -8.46 19.26
C TYR A 472 -6.83 -8.14 17.80
N LEU A 473 -6.57 -6.93 17.36
CA LEU A 473 -6.81 -6.54 15.96
C LEU A 473 -5.97 -7.36 14.99
N TRP A 474 -4.72 -7.72 15.35
CA TRP A 474 -3.86 -8.53 14.49
C TRP A 474 -4.36 -9.95 14.32
N CYS A 475 -4.76 -10.66 15.39
CA CYS A 475 -5.00 -12.09 15.34
C CYS A 475 -6.23 -12.59 16.12
N GLY A 476 -7.06 -11.68 16.61
CA GLY A 476 -8.24 -12.02 17.39
C GLY A 476 -9.41 -12.54 16.56
N PRO A 477 -10.24 -13.43 17.11
CA PRO A 477 -11.47 -13.85 16.46
C PRO A 477 -12.39 -12.63 16.24
N ASP A 478 -13.07 -12.63 15.10
CA ASP A 478 -13.96 -11.53 14.67
C ASP A 478 -13.26 -10.19 14.38
N SER A 479 -11.91 -10.13 14.46
CA SER A 479 -11.16 -8.97 13.98
C SER A 479 -11.37 -8.78 12.46
N PRO A 480 -11.73 -7.56 12.01
CA PRO A 480 -11.86 -7.26 10.58
C PRO A 480 -10.55 -7.40 9.78
N PHE A 481 -9.41 -7.48 10.48
CA PHE A 481 -8.10 -7.65 9.85
C PHE A 481 -7.70 -9.11 9.68
N PHE A 482 -8.20 -10.03 10.52
CA PHE A 482 -7.67 -11.40 10.58
C PHE A 482 -8.58 -12.45 9.93
N GLY A 483 -9.87 -12.40 10.24
CA GLY A 483 -10.89 -13.22 9.58
C GLY A 483 -10.89 -14.72 9.85
N LYS A 484 -10.30 -15.17 10.96
CA LYS A 484 -10.33 -16.54 11.42
C LYS A 484 -10.69 -16.61 12.91
N ASP A 485 -11.10 -17.80 13.37
CA ASP A 485 -11.48 -18.03 14.77
C ASP A 485 -10.28 -18.06 15.71
N LYS A 486 -9.11 -18.46 15.23
CA LYS A 486 -7.85 -18.54 15.97
C LYS A 486 -6.65 -18.46 15.04
N MET A 487 -5.51 -18.04 15.58
CA MET A 487 -4.20 -18.19 14.94
C MET A 487 -3.40 -19.30 15.63
N THR A 488 -3.05 -20.33 14.88
CA THR A 488 -2.20 -21.42 15.39
C THR A 488 -0.73 -21.04 15.23
N THR A 489 0.02 -20.96 16.34
CA THR A 489 1.46 -20.62 16.35
C THR A 489 2.28 -21.75 16.97
N LEU A 490 2.07 -22.06 18.24
CA LEU A 490 2.71 -23.18 18.93
C LEU A 490 2.46 -24.50 18.20
N GLU A 491 1.22 -24.73 17.79
CA GLU A 491 0.80 -25.95 17.10
C GLU A 491 1.58 -26.15 15.78
N ARG A 492 1.79 -25.07 15.03
CA ARG A 492 2.52 -25.13 13.74
C ARG A 492 4.01 -25.36 13.88
N VAL A 493 4.58 -25.08 15.05
CA VAL A 493 6.01 -25.29 15.33
C VAL A 493 6.26 -26.64 15.96
N LEU A 494 5.43 -27.01 16.94
CA LEU A 494 5.70 -28.16 17.83
C LEU A 494 4.88 -29.42 17.53
N ILE A 495 3.83 -29.35 16.71
CA ILE A 495 2.97 -30.49 16.42
C ILE A 495 3.02 -30.82 14.93
N LYS A 496 3.40 -32.07 14.59
CA LYS A 496 3.43 -32.53 13.20
C LYS A 496 2.05 -32.80 12.60
N ASP A 497 1.07 -33.17 13.44
CA ASP A 497 -0.30 -33.45 12.96
C ASP A 497 -1.01 -32.18 12.54
N LYS A 498 -1.21 -32.03 11.22
CA LYS A 498 -1.87 -30.87 10.62
C LYS A 498 -3.32 -30.67 11.08
N LYS A 499 -3.94 -31.65 11.75
CA LYS A 499 -5.28 -31.46 12.31
C LYS A 499 -5.31 -30.37 13.37
N SER A 500 -4.23 -30.23 14.17
CA SER A 500 -4.09 -29.18 15.16
C SER A 500 -3.92 -27.78 14.55
N HIS A 501 -3.55 -27.69 13.26
CA HIS A 501 -3.31 -26.43 12.56
C HIS A 501 -4.57 -25.83 11.92
N LYS A 502 -5.75 -26.45 12.12
CA LYS A 502 -6.99 -25.97 11.52
C LYS A 502 -7.45 -24.66 12.15
N GLU A 503 -7.74 -23.69 11.31
CA GLU A 503 -8.29 -22.39 11.63
C GLU A 503 -9.59 -22.22 10.83
N LYS A 504 -10.71 -21.97 11.51
CA LYS A 504 -12.00 -21.78 10.84
C LYS A 504 -12.08 -20.33 10.33
N ARG A 505 -12.35 -20.18 9.05
CA ARG A 505 -12.56 -18.86 8.43
C ARG A 505 -13.89 -18.27 8.87
N ASN A 506 -13.97 -16.93 8.96
CA ASN A 506 -15.21 -16.19 9.17
C ASN A 506 -16.20 -16.49 8.03
N TYR A 507 -17.48 -16.40 8.31
CA TYR A 507 -18.54 -16.64 7.34
C TYR A 507 -18.51 -15.68 6.14
N TYR A 508 -17.87 -14.52 6.24
CA TYR A 508 -17.61 -13.63 5.13
C TYR A 508 -17.05 -14.38 3.90
N TYR A 509 -16.09 -15.27 4.09
CA TYR A 509 -15.47 -16.02 2.98
C TYR A 509 -16.41 -17.04 2.34
N GLN A 510 -17.47 -17.48 3.02
CA GLN A 510 -18.52 -18.31 2.43
C GLN A 510 -19.50 -17.46 1.62
N TYR A 511 -19.78 -16.24 2.08
CA TYR A 511 -20.68 -15.29 1.42
C TYR A 511 -19.98 -14.41 0.38
N GLN A 512 -18.69 -14.51 0.19
CA GLN A 512 -17.93 -13.71 -0.78
C GLN A 512 -18.39 -13.93 -2.23
N GLU A 513 -19.05 -15.04 -2.53
CA GLU A 513 -19.69 -15.33 -3.81
C GLU A 513 -21.18 -14.89 -3.86
N ASN A 514 -21.75 -14.45 -2.75
CA ASN A 514 -23.16 -14.05 -2.69
C ASN A 514 -23.30 -12.55 -2.94
N LYS A 515 -23.80 -12.20 -4.11
CA LYS A 515 -23.96 -10.81 -4.55
C LYS A 515 -24.82 -9.98 -3.62
N GLU A 516 -25.94 -10.50 -3.12
CA GLU A 516 -26.86 -9.76 -2.26
C GLU A 516 -26.22 -9.38 -0.92
N VAL A 517 -25.49 -10.31 -0.30
CA VAL A 517 -24.76 -10.08 0.95
C VAL A 517 -23.67 -9.02 0.73
N MET A 518 -22.92 -9.10 -0.35
CA MET A 518 -21.87 -8.12 -0.67
C MET A 518 -22.47 -6.73 -0.97
N GLU A 519 -23.58 -6.66 -1.67
CA GLU A 519 -24.29 -5.40 -1.89
C GLU A 519 -24.87 -4.80 -0.60
N ASN A 520 -25.30 -5.63 0.36
CA ASN A 520 -25.75 -5.15 1.68
C ASN A 520 -24.58 -4.55 2.49
N ILE A 521 -23.38 -5.14 2.43
CA ILE A 521 -22.18 -4.54 2.99
C ILE A 521 -21.92 -3.17 2.37
N MET A 522 -21.93 -3.06 1.03
CA MET A 522 -21.72 -1.77 0.37
C MET A 522 -22.73 -0.71 0.77
N LYS A 523 -24.01 -1.08 0.94
CA LYS A 523 -25.08 -0.18 1.40
C LYS A 523 -24.81 0.31 2.84
N ASP A 524 -24.38 -0.57 3.73
CA ASP A 524 -24.03 -0.20 5.12
C ASP A 524 -22.88 0.83 5.14
N PHE A 525 -21.92 0.71 4.23
CA PHE A 525 -20.85 1.70 4.04
C PHE A 525 -21.30 2.97 3.30
N GLY A 526 -22.58 3.09 2.93
CA GLY A 526 -23.16 4.29 2.32
C GLY A 526 -23.05 4.37 0.80
N ILE A 527 -22.72 3.28 0.12
CA ILE A 527 -22.70 3.22 -1.34
C ILE A 527 -24.13 2.99 -1.85
N THR A 528 -24.69 4.00 -2.51
CA THR A 528 -26.08 3.98 -3.01
C THR A 528 -26.19 3.50 -4.46
N ASN A 529 -25.18 3.76 -5.29
CA ASN A 529 -25.14 3.29 -6.68
C ASN A 529 -24.34 2.00 -6.80
N LEU A 530 -25.04 0.89 -6.77
CA LEU A 530 -24.42 -0.44 -6.79
C LEU A 530 -24.03 -0.94 -8.19
N ASN A 531 -24.47 -0.31 -9.28
CA ASN A 531 -24.25 -0.82 -10.63
C ASN A 531 -22.76 -0.98 -10.95
N ASN A 532 -21.94 0.03 -10.59
CA ASN A 532 -20.50 0.04 -10.80
C ASN A 532 -19.75 0.13 -9.47
N ALA A 533 -20.27 -0.55 -8.45
CA ALA A 533 -19.67 -0.60 -7.14
C ALA A 533 -18.98 -1.94 -6.94
N HIS A 534 -17.79 -1.88 -6.32
CA HIS A 534 -16.98 -3.06 -6.02
C HIS A 534 -16.43 -2.99 -4.61
N ILE A 535 -16.27 -4.15 -3.98
CA ILE A 535 -15.39 -4.34 -2.84
C ILE A 535 -14.04 -4.78 -3.39
N ILE A 536 -12.96 -4.13 -2.96
CA ILE A 536 -11.59 -4.48 -3.33
C ILE A 536 -10.86 -4.83 -2.05
N ASN A 537 -10.37 -6.07 -1.94
CA ASN A 537 -9.67 -6.56 -0.76
C ASN A 537 -8.52 -7.53 -1.12
N GLY A 538 -7.72 -7.91 -0.09
CA GLY A 538 -6.60 -8.84 -0.18
C GLY A 538 -6.69 -9.93 0.87
N HIS A 539 -5.57 -10.14 1.64
CA HIS A 539 -5.41 -10.99 2.81
C HIS A 539 -5.40 -12.50 2.56
N ILE A 540 -6.30 -13.02 1.72
CA ILE A 540 -6.31 -14.45 1.34
C ILE A 540 -5.95 -14.54 -0.13
N PRO A 541 -4.78 -15.13 -0.44
CA PRO A 541 -4.32 -15.25 -1.82
C PRO A 541 -5.29 -16.07 -2.68
N VAL A 542 -5.49 -15.60 -3.92
CA VAL A 542 -6.24 -16.32 -4.93
C VAL A 542 -5.41 -17.51 -5.42
N GLU A 543 -5.86 -18.72 -5.14
CA GLU A 543 -5.19 -19.96 -5.55
C GLU A 543 -5.49 -20.30 -7.03
N ARG A 544 -4.89 -19.55 -7.95
CA ARG A 544 -5.13 -19.68 -9.38
C ARG A 544 -4.81 -21.07 -9.92
N ILE A 545 -3.78 -21.73 -9.38
CA ILE A 545 -3.44 -23.13 -9.74
C ILE A 545 -4.63 -24.05 -9.51
N ASN A 546 -5.44 -23.76 -8.50
CA ASN A 546 -6.64 -24.53 -8.13
C ASN A 546 -7.90 -24.05 -8.88
N GLY A 547 -7.76 -23.12 -9.83
CA GLY A 547 -8.86 -22.60 -10.65
C GLY A 547 -9.64 -21.45 -10.00
N GLU A 548 -9.15 -20.89 -8.87
CA GLU A 548 -9.78 -19.70 -8.29
C GLU A 548 -9.59 -18.48 -9.19
N VAL A 549 -10.58 -17.61 -9.19
CA VAL A 549 -10.56 -16.34 -9.93
C VAL A 549 -10.66 -15.13 -8.97
N PRO A 550 -10.05 -14.00 -9.30
CA PRO A 550 -10.06 -12.81 -8.46
C PRO A 550 -11.44 -12.10 -8.42
N LEU A 551 -12.30 -12.31 -9.40
CA LEU A 551 -13.66 -11.75 -9.43
C LEU A 551 -14.66 -12.71 -8.78
N LYS A 552 -15.40 -12.21 -7.79
CA LYS A 552 -16.42 -12.95 -7.03
C LYS A 552 -17.74 -12.18 -7.01
N ALA A 553 -18.83 -12.85 -6.63
CA ALA A 553 -20.18 -12.25 -6.54
C ALA A 553 -20.59 -11.47 -7.79
N ASP A 554 -20.51 -12.10 -8.97
CA ASP A 554 -20.80 -11.44 -10.27
C ASP A 554 -19.99 -10.14 -10.48
N GLY A 555 -18.74 -10.11 -10.04
CA GLY A 555 -17.87 -8.96 -10.16
C GLY A 555 -18.04 -7.89 -9.08
N LYS A 556 -18.86 -8.13 -8.04
CA LYS A 556 -19.00 -7.20 -6.91
C LYS A 556 -17.83 -7.22 -5.97
N VAL A 557 -17.06 -8.30 -5.92
CA VAL A 557 -15.84 -8.41 -5.11
C VAL A 557 -14.66 -8.68 -6.03
N ILE A 558 -13.58 -7.96 -5.80
CA ILE A 558 -12.30 -8.08 -6.51
C ILE A 558 -11.23 -8.37 -5.46
N VAL A 559 -10.75 -9.61 -5.42
CA VAL A 559 -9.65 -10.02 -4.53
C VAL A 559 -8.34 -9.80 -5.27
N ILE A 560 -7.48 -8.90 -4.77
CA ILE A 560 -6.23 -8.54 -5.43
C ILE A 560 -4.97 -9.11 -4.75
N ASP A 561 -5.12 -10.02 -3.77
CA ASP A 561 -4.00 -10.78 -3.25
C ASP A 561 -3.64 -11.90 -4.25
N GLY A 562 -2.55 -11.70 -4.96
CA GLY A 562 -1.97 -12.67 -5.90
C GLY A 562 -0.74 -13.37 -5.34
N GLY A 563 -0.39 -13.14 -4.06
CA GLY A 563 0.76 -13.76 -3.40
C GLY A 563 2.10 -13.17 -3.84
N PHE A 564 2.34 -11.87 -3.64
CA PHE A 564 3.65 -11.23 -3.86
C PHE A 564 4.76 -11.94 -3.10
N SER A 565 4.49 -12.38 -1.88
CA SER A 565 5.46 -13.13 -1.08
C SER A 565 5.90 -14.42 -1.80
N LYS A 566 7.21 -14.60 -1.96
CA LYS A 566 7.83 -15.81 -2.57
C LYS A 566 7.30 -17.12 -1.96
N ALA A 567 6.90 -17.09 -0.69
CA ALA A 567 6.35 -18.27 0.01
C ALA A 567 5.02 -18.75 -0.58
N TYR A 568 4.21 -17.86 -1.18
CA TYR A 568 2.91 -18.19 -1.75
C TYR A 568 2.92 -18.47 -3.25
N GLN A 569 3.92 -18.03 -3.98
CA GLN A 569 3.99 -18.16 -5.45
C GLN A 569 3.83 -19.59 -5.96
N LYS A 570 4.24 -20.59 -5.15
CA LYS A 570 4.03 -22.01 -5.47
C LYS A 570 2.56 -22.46 -5.41
N THR A 571 1.74 -21.79 -4.60
CA THR A 571 0.32 -22.12 -4.42
C THR A 571 -0.58 -21.23 -5.26
N THR A 572 -0.20 -19.98 -5.50
CA THR A 572 -0.94 -19.04 -6.33
C THR A 572 -0.65 -19.22 -7.82
N GLY A 573 0.57 -19.61 -8.21
CA GLY A 573 1.03 -19.73 -9.59
C GLY A 573 1.39 -18.40 -10.25
N ILE A 574 1.30 -17.30 -9.52
CA ILE A 574 1.66 -15.94 -9.93
C ILE A 574 2.39 -15.24 -8.79
N ALA A 575 2.92 -14.05 -9.05
CA ALA A 575 3.64 -13.23 -8.09
C ALA A 575 2.95 -11.88 -7.79
N GLY A 576 1.63 -11.86 -7.80
CA GLY A 576 0.84 -10.70 -7.43
C GLY A 576 -0.15 -10.26 -8.49
N TYR A 577 -1.10 -9.44 -8.07
CA TYR A 577 -2.04 -8.74 -8.94
C TYR A 577 -1.86 -7.22 -8.84
N THR A 578 -2.09 -6.53 -9.96
CA THR A 578 -2.39 -5.09 -9.97
C THR A 578 -3.74 -4.88 -10.63
N LEU A 579 -4.70 -4.31 -9.90
CA LEU A 579 -5.94 -3.82 -10.49
C LEU A 579 -5.69 -2.41 -11.01
N VAL A 580 -5.95 -2.19 -12.29
CA VAL A 580 -5.86 -0.89 -12.95
C VAL A 580 -7.26 -0.43 -13.31
N SER A 581 -7.68 0.71 -12.76
CA SER A 581 -8.96 1.34 -13.05
C SER A 581 -8.75 2.68 -13.75
N GLY A 582 -9.41 2.91 -14.88
CA GLY A 582 -9.22 4.12 -15.66
C GLY A 582 -10.40 4.46 -16.57
N SER A 583 -10.16 5.34 -17.53
CA SER A 583 -11.22 5.81 -18.45
C SER A 583 -11.78 4.73 -19.38
N THR A 584 -11.09 3.61 -19.54
CA THR A 584 -11.50 2.48 -20.39
C THR A 584 -12.03 1.29 -19.59
N GLY A 585 -12.26 1.44 -18.29
CA GLY A 585 -12.75 0.38 -17.41
C GLY A 585 -11.68 -0.11 -16.45
N MET A 586 -11.87 -1.35 -15.97
CA MET A 586 -10.98 -2.01 -15.03
C MET A 586 -10.26 -3.19 -15.68
N ARG A 587 -9.01 -3.42 -15.27
CA ARG A 587 -8.20 -4.56 -15.70
C ARG A 587 -7.48 -5.14 -14.50
N ILE A 588 -7.54 -6.45 -14.34
CA ILE A 588 -6.72 -7.17 -13.38
C ILE A 588 -5.52 -7.71 -14.16
N ILE A 589 -4.34 -7.30 -13.73
CA ILE A 589 -3.06 -7.67 -14.33
C ILE A 589 -2.38 -8.63 -13.37
N ALA A 590 -2.16 -9.86 -13.81
CA ALA A 590 -1.40 -10.87 -13.07
C ALA A 590 0.07 -10.77 -13.47
N HIS A 591 0.95 -10.85 -12.47
CA HIS A 591 2.39 -10.78 -12.64
C HIS A 591 3.02 -12.15 -12.42
N GLU A 592 3.97 -12.53 -13.28
CA GLU A 592 4.81 -13.70 -13.05
C GLU A 592 5.95 -13.37 -12.06
N PRO A 593 6.62 -14.40 -11.49
CA PRO A 593 7.73 -14.19 -10.58
C PRO A 593 8.83 -13.31 -11.18
N PHE A 594 9.24 -12.29 -10.44
CA PHE A 594 10.30 -11.36 -10.83
C PHE A 594 11.66 -11.84 -10.32
N THR A 595 12.68 -11.79 -11.16
CA THR A 595 14.01 -12.27 -10.83
C THR A 595 14.74 -11.28 -9.91
N SER A 596 15.10 -10.11 -10.42
CA SER A 596 15.72 -9.02 -9.66
C SER A 596 15.72 -7.72 -10.47
N LEU A 597 15.86 -6.58 -9.80
CA LEU A 597 16.04 -5.28 -10.45
C LEU A 597 17.31 -5.24 -11.28
N GLU A 598 18.39 -5.85 -10.81
CA GLU A 598 19.67 -5.89 -11.50
C GLU A 598 19.55 -6.61 -12.86
N SER A 599 18.91 -7.80 -12.90
CA SER A 599 18.65 -8.53 -14.14
C SER A 599 17.77 -7.72 -15.10
N ALA A 600 16.73 -7.09 -14.60
CA ALA A 600 15.82 -6.25 -15.41
C ALA A 600 16.58 -5.10 -16.09
N ILE A 601 17.47 -4.42 -15.37
CA ILE A 601 18.24 -3.29 -15.88
C ILE A 601 19.29 -3.74 -16.90
N LEU A 602 20.03 -4.80 -16.58
CA LEU A 602 21.10 -5.33 -17.45
C LEU A 602 20.54 -5.86 -18.78
N ASN A 603 19.53 -6.71 -18.71
CA ASN A 603 19.05 -7.50 -19.84
C ASN A 603 17.84 -6.90 -20.55
N ASN A 604 17.33 -5.74 -20.09
CA ASN A 604 16.04 -5.16 -20.53
C ASN A 604 14.85 -6.11 -20.30
N GLU A 605 14.93 -6.91 -19.25
CA GLU A 605 13.85 -7.82 -18.87
C GLU A 605 12.73 -7.04 -18.18
N ASP A 606 11.48 -7.44 -18.44
CA ASP A 606 10.31 -6.91 -17.77
C ASP A 606 9.59 -8.06 -17.06
N ILE A 607 8.79 -7.75 -16.04
CA ILE A 607 7.90 -8.75 -15.47
C ILE A 607 6.92 -9.17 -16.57
N HIS A 608 6.87 -10.47 -16.83
CA HIS A 608 5.80 -11.01 -17.66
C HIS A 608 4.48 -10.78 -16.94
N SER A 609 3.62 -10.02 -17.59
CA SER A 609 2.31 -9.66 -17.06
C SER A 609 1.27 -9.90 -18.13
N PHE A 610 0.12 -10.40 -17.71
CA PHE A 610 -1.00 -10.64 -18.63
C PHE A 610 -2.29 -10.10 -18.01
N ILE A 611 -3.20 -9.69 -18.91
CA ILE A 611 -4.53 -9.23 -18.48
C ILE A 611 -5.36 -10.48 -18.18
N ASP A 612 -5.67 -10.65 -16.90
CA ASP A 612 -6.49 -11.77 -16.43
C ASP A 612 -7.98 -11.49 -16.66
N ILE A 613 -8.40 -10.26 -16.33
CA ILE A 613 -9.78 -9.83 -16.49
C ILE A 613 -9.82 -8.40 -16.98
N GLU A 614 -10.68 -8.11 -17.95
CA GLU A 614 -10.91 -6.77 -18.47
C GLU A 614 -12.41 -6.46 -18.54
N THR A 615 -12.80 -5.31 -18.02
CA THR A 615 -14.16 -4.78 -18.17
C THR A 615 -14.12 -3.57 -19.10
N ASN A 616 -14.94 -3.60 -20.15
CA ASN A 616 -14.99 -2.51 -21.12
C ASN A 616 -16.35 -1.79 -21.01
N PRO A 617 -16.39 -0.57 -20.45
CA PRO A 617 -17.62 0.22 -20.41
C PRO A 617 -18.06 0.64 -21.81
N LYS A 618 -19.36 0.74 -22.04
CA LYS A 618 -19.95 1.18 -23.34
C LYS A 618 -19.46 2.58 -23.76
N CYS A 619 -19.20 3.44 -22.78
CA CYS A 619 -18.70 4.79 -22.98
C CYS A 619 -17.45 5.03 -22.14
N ARG A 620 -16.54 5.85 -22.65
CA ARG A 620 -15.34 6.22 -21.92
C ARG A 620 -15.69 7.00 -20.66
N ILE A 621 -15.14 6.57 -19.50
CA ILE A 621 -15.35 7.23 -18.22
C ILE A 621 -14.57 8.53 -18.19
N THR A 622 -15.26 9.62 -17.83
CA THR A 622 -14.68 10.97 -17.69
C THR A 622 -14.50 11.36 -16.22
N ILE A 623 -13.83 12.50 -15.98
CA ILE A 623 -13.75 13.06 -14.62
C ILE A 623 -15.14 13.38 -14.08
N ALA A 624 -16.10 13.77 -14.94
CA ALA A 624 -17.48 14.05 -14.51
C ALA A 624 -18.18 12.87 -13.82
N ASP A 625 -17.73 11.64 -14.09
CA ASP A 625 -18.31 10.39 -13.58
C ASP A 625 -17.67 9.94 -12.25
N THR A 626 -16.68 10.69 -11.73
CA THR A 626 -15.89 10.37 -10.53
C THR A 626 -16.32 11.20 -9.32
N ASP A 627 -15.84 10.83 -8.13
CA ASP A 627 -16.01 11.64 -6.91
C ASP A 627 -15.39 13.03 -7.06
N LYS A 628 -14.22 13.11 -7.73
CA LYS A 628 -13.63 14.40 -8.09
C LYS A 628 -14.56 15.23 -8.98
N GLY A 629 -15.27 14.58 -9.90
CA GLY A 629 -16.28 15.23 -10.71
C GLY A 629 -17.45 15.78 -9.91
N LYS A 630 -17.89 15.08 -8.88
CA LYS A 630 -18.93 15.57 -7.93
C LYS A 630 -18.46 16.84 -7.21
N GLU A 631 -17.19 16.83 -6.73
CA GLU A 631 -16.59 18.02 -6.10
C GLU A 631 -16.51 19.22 -7.06
N LEU A 632 -16.04 19.01 -8.30
CA LEU A 632 -15.94 20.06 -9.30
C LEU A 632 -17.32 20.63 -9.68
N LYS A 633 -18.34 19.77 -9.82
CA LYS A 633 -19.72 20.22 -10.04
C LYS A 633 -20.25 21.05 -8.88
N SER A 634 -19.93 20.70 -7.64
CA SER A 634 -20.28 21.49 -6.46
C SER A 634 -19.57 22.86 -6.47
N GLN A 635 -18.28 22.89 -6.83
CA GLN A 635 -17.53 24.14 -6.98
C GLN A 635 -18.11 25.04 -8.07
N ILE A 636 -18.48 24.47 -9.23
CA ILE A 636 -19.15 25.20 -10.32
C ILE A 636 -20.46 25.83 -9.83
N ASN A 637 -21.26 25.09 -9.06
CA ASN A 637 -22.52 25.60 -8.52
C ASN A 637 -22.29 26.75 -7.52
N ASN A 638 -21.26 26.64 -6.67
CA ASN A 638 -20.88 27.71 -5.74
C ASN A 638 -20.39 28.98 -6.49
N LEU A 639 -19.60 28.81 -7.55
CA LEU A 639 -19.14 29.94 -8.38
C LEU A 639 -20.32 30.59 -9.13
N LYS A 640 -21.28 29.82 -9.63
CA LYS A 640 -22.52 30.37 -10.20
C LYS A 640 -23.29 31.17 -9.18
N MET A 641 -23.38 30.73 -7.92
CA MET A 641 -24.00 31.43 -6.82
C MET A 641 -23.27 32.76 -6.51
N LEU A 642 -21.93 32.73 -6.49
CA LEU A 642 -21.11 33.94 -6.33
C LEU A 642 -21.37 34.97 -7.43
N ILE A 643 -21.48 34.53 -8.68
CA ILE A 643 -21.83 35.43 -9.81
C ILE A 643 -23.20 36.09 -9.60
N GLU A 644 -24.19 35.35 -9.08
CA GLU A 644 -25.49 35.94 -8.76
C GLU A 644 -25.40 36.93 -7.58
N CYS A 645 -24.55 36.67 -6.57
CA CYS A 645 -24.27 37.64 -5.50
C CYS A 645 -23.70 38.94 -6.03
N TYR A 646 -22.77 38.90 -7.00
CA TYR A 646 -22.24 40.08 -7.69
C TYR A 646 -23.32 40.83 -8.49
N LYS A 647 -24.17 40.13 -9.24
CA LYS A 647 -25.25 40.71 -10.02
C LYS A 647 -26.32 41.40 -9.16
N LEU A 648 -26.60 40.83 -8.01
CA LEU A 648 -27.61 41.34 -7.06
C LEU A 648 -27.04 42.44 -6.14
N GLY A 649 -25.74 42.73 -6.21
CA GLY A 649 -25.08 43.69 -5.32
C GLY A 649 -24.96 43.26 -3.86
N LEU A 650 -25.14 41.95 -3.58
CA LEU A 650 -24.98 41.41 -2.24
C LEU A 650 -23.50 41.30 -1.83
N ILE A 651 -22.61 41.18 -2.81
CA ILE A 651 -21.17 41.26 -2.69
C ILE A 651 -20.64 42.16 -3.78
N HIS A 652 -19.68 43.03 -3.46
CA HIS A 652 -19.08 43.95 -4.42
C HIS A 652 -17.84 43.34 -5.07
N GLU A 653 -17.68 43.53 -6.39
CA GLU A 653 -16.48 43.11 -7.08
C GLU A 653 -15.28 43.95 -6.64
N ASN A 654 -14.16 43.30 -6.36
CA ASN A 654 -12.88 44.00 -6.08
C ASN A 654 -11.98 44.01 -7.31
N LYS A 655 -12.13 45.06 -8.16
CA LYS A 655 -11.35 45.20 -9.41
C LYS A 655 -9.90 45.61 -9.16
N GLU A 656 -9.57 46.21 -8.04
CA GLU A 656 -8.21 46.66 -7.69
C GLU A 656 -7.26 45.47 -7.44
N TYR A 657 -7.78 44.30 -7.08
CA TYR A 657 -6.97 43.08 -6.82
C TYR A 657 -6.20 42.59 -8.05
N LYS A 658 -6.64 42.90 -9.29
CA LYS A 658 -5.92 42.53 -10.52
C LYS A 658 -4.60 43.30 -10.65
N TYR A 659 -4.53 44.54 -10.24
CA TYR A 659 -3.32 45.35 -10.30
C TYR A 659 -2.23 44.87 -9.36
N VAL A 660 -2.59 44.45 -8.17
CA VAL A 660 -1.64 43.90 -7.14
C VAL A 660 -1.01 42.57 -7.55
N LYS A 661 -1.77 41.70 -8.24
CA LYS A 661 -1.25 40.40 -8.71
C LYS A 661 -0.21 40.54 -9.85
N VAL A 662 -0.38 41.53 -10.73
CA VAL A 662 0.55 41.78 -11.81
C VAL A 662 1.86 42.35 -11.28
N TYR A 663 1.80 43.30 -10.33
CA TYR A 663 3.00 43.91 -9.73
C TYR A 663 3.83 42.92 -8.86
N LYS A 664 3.20 41.93 -8.20
CA LYS A 664 3.94 40.90 -7.47
C LYS A 664 4.61 39.84 -8.37
N LYS A 665 4.13 39.63 -9.59
CA LYS A 665 4.77 38.72 -10.56
C LYS A 665 5.99 39.37 -11.27
N THR A 666 6.09 40.69 -11.30
CA THR A 666 7.22 41.41 -11.92
C THR A 666 8.36 41.74 -10.94
N LYS A 667 8.21 41.42 -9.65
CA LYS A 667 9.26 41.63 -8.60
C LYS A 667 9.82 40.34 -8.04
N ARG A 668 9.68 39.17 -8.74
CA ARG A 668 10.41 37.94 -8.37
C ARG A 668 11.29 37.48 -9.52
#